data_e7f0bb79d18d29e1e4f0058b89089650
#
_entry.id   e7f0bb79d18d29e1e4f0058b89089650
#
_cell.length_a   1.000
_cell.length_b   1.000
_cell.length_c   1.000
_cell.angle_alpha   90.00
_cell.angle_beta   90.00
_cell.angle_gamma   90.00
#
_symmetry.space_group_name_H-M   'P 1'
#
loop_
_entity.id
_entity.type
_entity.pdbx_description
1 polymer ?
#
loop_
_entity_poly.entity_id
_entity_poly.type
_entity_poly.pdbx_seq_one_letter_code
_entity_poly.pdbx_strand_id
1 'polypeptide(L)'
;MTEAVQAAVEGTAYSFDALFTYLVPEELCGRISAGMRVVVPFGRGNRSRIALVFAVEPAPADRSKLKYVSSIADSEPVISPEMVRLCKWIRDNTFCTYFDAFRAILPPGLSYTLQTRYEPVNGFTGSLTSGEQSLLTRISELREKYSPQPEDKPLLKALKDSGAIKESELLKRRVGDETTLMVKLAELPEGSEPPKLTPKQKQVLEFLEENSAASVHEVCYALNITAAVVKRLVGKGLLEEYEYQVFRLENTEGKSESPSDIVFSPKQQGVFSGLLKLMNDDAPKCALLRGVTGSGKTSVFIRLIDEAVKQGKTAIMLVPEISLTPQMVGKFRRLFGDDVAILHSSLSLGERADEYTRIKTGRAHIVVGTRSAVFAPVKNLGIIVIDEEGEGTYKSESAPRYHARDVAKQRCFYHNAFLLLASATPSLESYYNAKIGRYSLFELDERYNNAVLPDVYIVDMRVEQQNGNHSAFSMPLIDEMRKNLENGEQSILLLNRRGYHTSVRCATCGKAIECPNCALPLTYHKANGTVVCHYCGYSHTLTAVCPSCGGKFLTMKGTGTQRIEDEISEIFPKARILRMDADTTAAKNAFESKFKAFAAGEYDIIVGTQMIAKGLDFPNVTLVGVLKTDNSLYAGDFRAYERTFSLITQVVGRGGRGGKRGRALIQTFTPDHYVLNLAAGQNYPDFYKEEIELREAMLYQPFCDILVVGFTSLIDKECNVAALKFRDMLEKRWEAEYTDIPLRVLGPARYVISKVNGRFRWRLILKCRNSPRLRELMELTLKEAGADKAFGRVTFFADMNGDP
;
A
#
# COMPACT_ATOMS: atom_id res chain seq x y z
N MET A 1 34.85 -19.01 19.11
CA MET A 1 33.65 -19.20 19.99
C MET A 1 32.53 -19.69 19.13
N THR A 2 31.74 -20.68 19.58
CA THR A 2 30.58 -21.14 18.81
C THR A 2 29.51 -20.08 18.85
N GLU A 3 29.01 -19.68 17.67
CA GLU A 3 27.97 -18.67 17.51
C GLU A 3 26.60 -19.34 17.39
N ALA A 4 25.56 -18.62 17.74
CA ALA A 4 24.15 -18.94 17.47
C ALA A 4 23.42 -17.74 16.89
N VAL A 5 22.40 -17.99 16.09
CA VAL A 5 21.53 -16.95 15.51
C VAL A 5 20.12 -17.04 16.08
N GLN A 6 19.54 -15.89 16.31
CA GLN A 6 18.11 -15.73 16.58
C GLN A 6 17.40 -15.44 15.24
N ALA A 7 16.58 -16.35 14.77
CA ALA A 7 16.03 -16.28 13.41
C ALA A 7 14.51 -16.44 13.37
N ALA A 8 13.85 -15.62 12.53
CA ALA A 8 12.43 -15.72 12.18
C ALA A 8 12.25 -16.64 10.97
N VAL A 9 11.49 -17.72 11.12
CA VAL A 9 11.35 -18.76 10.10
C VAL A 9 10.09 -18.55 9.27
N GLU A 10 10.23 -18.70 7.95
CA GLU A 10 9.12 -18.59 6.99
C GLU A 10 8.02 -19.61 7.26
N GLY A 11 6.75 -19.16 7.18
CA GLY A 11 5.58 -20.04 7.30
C GLY A 11 5.25 -20.48 8.73
N THR A 12 5.76 -19.79 9.73
CA THR A 12 5.32 -19.95 11.13
C THR A 12 3.90 -19.41 11.30
N ALA A 13 3.06 -20.14 12.03
CA ALA A 13 1.76 -19.61 12.44
C ALA A 13 1.93 -18.69 13.67
N TYR A 14 1.07 -17.67 13.79
CA TYR A 14 1.15 -16.68 14.87
C TYR A 14 1.13 -17.31 16.28
N SER A 15 0.40 -18.42 16.46
CA SER A 15 0.27 -19.11 17.75
C SER A 15 1.59 -19.63 18.35
N PHE A 16 2.60 -19.85 17.51
CA PHE A 16 3.95 -20.27 17.95
C PHE A 16 5.06 -19.44 17.27
N ASP A 17 4.73 -18.23 16.84
CA ASP A 17 5.71 -17.30 16.31
C ASP A 17 6.68 -16.84 17.40
N ALA A 18 7.97 -17.09 17.15
CA ALA A 18 9.08 -16.71 18.01
C ALA A 18 10.35 -16.56 17.19
N LEU A 19 11.37 -15.96 17.75
CA LEU A 19 12.73 -16.05 17.22
C LEU A 19 13.32 -17.38 17.67
N PHE A 20 13.68 -18.24 16.72
CA PHE A 20 14.23 -19.57 16.96
C PHE A 20 15.75 -19.49 16.98
N THR A 21 16.36 -20.21 17.95
CA THR A 21 17.81 -20.28 18.08
C THR A 21 18.38 -21.43 17.23
N TYR A 22 19.36 -21.11 16.38
CA TYR A 22 20.12 -22.08 15.59
C TYR A 22 21.61 -21.91 15.85
N LEU A 23 22.35 -23.01 15.92
CA LEU A 23 23.81 -22.99 15.99
C LEU A 23 24.39 -22.65 14.62
N VAL A 24 25.50 -21.92 14.63
CA VAL A 24 26.25 -21.61 13.39
C VAL A 24 27.35 -22.65 13.22
N PRO A 25 27.46 -23.37 12.08
CA PRO A 25 28.59 -24.23 11.76
C PRO A 25 29.91 -23.45 11.78
N GLU A 26 31.04 -24.09 12.13
CA GLU A 26 32.36 -23.43 12.23
C GLU A 26 32.77 -22.72 10.94
N GLU A 27 32.45 -23.30 9.76
CA GLU A 27 32.72 -22.74 8.43
C GLU A 27 31.91 -21.48 8.09
N LEU A 28 30.85 -21.24 8.84
CA LEU A 28 29.95 -20.08 8.66
C LEU A 28 30.12 -19.03 9.77
N CYS A 29 30.91 -19.30 10.80
CA CYS A 29 31.16 -18.35 11.89
C CYS A 29 31.81 -17.05 11.36
N GLY A 30 31.35 -15.91 11.87
CA GLY A 30 31.79 -14.57 11.43
C GLY A 30 31.30 -14.13 10.04
N ARG A 31 30.56 -14.99 9.32
CA ARG A 31 29.99 -14.68 7.99
C ARG A 31 28.51 -14.32 8.03
N ILE A 32 27.83 -14.58 9.13
CA ILE A 32 26.41 -14.30 9.32
C ILE A 32 26.25 -13.02 10.14
N SER A 33 25.35 -12.14 9.72
CA SER A 33 25.00 -10.94 10.46
C SER A 33 23.49 -10.70 10.47
N ALA A 34 23.03 -9.86 11.40
CA ALA A 34 21.60 -9.48 11.46
C ALA A 34 21.14 -8.84 10.14
N GLY A 35 19.96 -9.20 9.69
CA GLY A 35 19.41 -8.75 8.41
C GLY A 35 19.76 -9.64 7.22
N MET A 36 20.56 -10.70 7.39
CA MET A 36 20.80 -11.72 6.37
C MET A 36 19.75 -12.83 6.43
N ARG A 37 19.51 -13.48 5.29
CA ARG A 37 18.69 -14.69 5.21
C ARG A 37 19.58 -15.93 5.25
N VAL A 38 19.07 -16.94 5.92
CA VAL A 38 19.71 -18.26 6.04
C VAL A 38 18.69 -19.36 5.74
N VAL A 39 19.16 -20.53 5.37
CA VAL A 39 18.36 -21.75 5.27
C VAL A 39 18.51 -22.54 6.55
N VAL A 40 17.38 -22.94 7.14
CA VAL A 40 17.35 -23.67 8.40
C VAL A 40 16.41 -24.88 8.33
N PRO A 41 16.70 -25.98 9.03
CA PRO A 41 15.79 -27.11 9.17
C PRO A 41 14.70 -26.80 10.20
N PHE A 42 13.42 -26.88 9.81
CA PHE A 42 12.29 -26.52 10.66
C PHE A 42 11.28 -27.65 10.84
N GLY A 43 10.65 -27.69 12.02
CA GLY A 43 9.63 -28.66 12.40
C GLY A 43 10.18 -30.08 12.68
N ARG A 44 9.28 -31.05 12.93
CA ARG A 44 9.64 -32.44 13.22
C ARG A 44 10.26 -33.17 12.01
N GLY A 45 9.92 -32.74 10.80
CA GLY A 45 10.42 -33.34 9.54
C GLY A 45 11.70 -32.67 9.02
N ASN A 46 12.34 -31.78 9.74
CA ASN A 46 13.55 -31.04 9.33
C ASN A 46 13.47 -30.44 7.91
N ARG A 47 12.29 -29.95 7.52
CA ARG A 47 12.12 -29.32 6.21
C ARG A 47 12.88 -28.00 6.16
N SER A 48 13.67 -27.82 5.13
CA SER A 48 14.37 -26.55 4.91
C SER A 48 13.40 -25.39 4.72
N ARG A 49 13.69 -24.31 5.40
CA ARG A 49 12.95 -23.04 5.35
C ARG A 49 13.92 -21.87 5.28
N ILE A 50 13.49 -20.81 4.63
CA ILE A 50 14.20 -19.53 4.69
C ILE A 50 13.90 -18.89 6.04
N ALA A 51 14.93 -18.34 6.68
CA ALA A 51 14.80 -17.60 7.92
C ALA A 51 15.58 -16.27 7.83
N LEU A 52 15.06 -15.22 8.47
CA LEU A 52 15.76 -13.95 8.63
C LEU A 52 16.48 -13.92 9.97
N VAL A 53 17.75 -13.58 9.97
CA VAL A 53 18.57 -13.42 11.18
C VAL A 53 18.28 -12.08 11.85
N PHE A 54 17.88 -12.11 13.12
CA PHE A 54 17.60 -10.91 13.94
C PHE A 54 18.78 -10.53 14.84
N ALA A 55 19.54 -11.52 15.30
CA ALA A 55 20.73 -11.31 16.10
C ALA A 55 21.70 -12.49 15.94
N VAL A 56 22.98 -12.23 16.13
CA VAL A 56 24.05 -13.23 16.30
C VAL A 56 24.57 -13.09 17.71
N GLU A 57 24.58 -14.21 18.45
CA GLU A 57 24.91 -14.25 19.90
C GLU A 57 25.86 -15.43 20.19
N PRO A 58 26.58 -15.42 21.30
CA PRO A 58 27.29 -16.61 21.75
C PRO A 58 26.34 -17.79 21.93
N ALA A 59 26.74 -18.99 21.53
CA ALA A 59 25.90 -20.16 21.66
C ALA A 59 25.56 -20.45 23.15
N PRO A 60 24.31 -20.82 23.47
CA PRO A 60 23.90 -21.11 24.84
C PRO A 60 24.63 -22.36 25.38
N ALA A 61 24.67 -22.52 26.72
CA ALA A 61 25.30 -23.64 27.37
C ALA A 61 24.65 -25.00 27.01
N ASP A 62 23.31 -25.06 27.00
CA ASP A 62 22.60 -26.26 26.56
C ASP A 62 22.33 -26.17 25.03
N ARG A 63 23.00 -27.07 24.30
CA ARG A 63 22.93 -27.17 22.83
C ARG A 63 22.21 -28.44 22.36
N SER A 64 21.77 -29.30 23.26
CA SER A 64 21.32 -30.66 22.96
C SER A 64 20.13 -30.75 22.02
N LYS A 65 19.30 -29.72 22.00
CA LYS A 65 18.07 -29.63 21.16
C LYS A 65 18.18 -28.63 20.02
N LEU A 66 19.30 -27.92 19.89
CA LEU A 66 19.49 -26.89 18.88
C LEU A 66 19.91 -27.50 17.53
N LYS A 67 19.34 -26.97 16.45
CA LYS A 67 19.70 -27.34 15.09
C LYS A 67 20.69 -26.34 14.51
N TYR A 68 21.39 -26.74 13.47
CA TYR A 68 22.36 -25.90 12.78
C TYR A 68 21.73 -25.17 11.60
N VAL A 69 22.26 -23.98 11.28
CA VAL A 69 22.05 -23.31 10.01
C VAL A 69 22.58 -24.21 8.91
N SER A 70 21.78 -24.42 7.85
CA SER A 70 22.17 -25.26 6.70
C SER A 70 23.05 -24.51 5.70
N SER A 71 22.70 -23.26 5.37
CA SER A 71 23.45 -22.41 4.43
C SER A 71 23.08 -20.93 4.57
N ILE A 72 23.94 -20.07 4.03
CA ILE A 72 23.68 -18.62 3.89
C ILE A 72 23.00 -18.37 2.56
N ALA A 73 21.96 -17.53 2.54
CA ALA A 73 21.24 -17.16 1.33
C ALA A 73 21.76 -15.84 0.71
N ASP A 74 22.28 -14.94 1.50
CA ASP A 74 22.72 -13.61 1.08
C ASP A 74 24.21 -13.39 1.41
N SER A 75 24.94 -12.72 0.52
CA SER A 75 26.35 -12.35 0.76
C SER A 75 26.50 -11.17 1.73
N GLU A 76 25.45 -10.37 1.89
CA GLU A 76 25.39 -9.19 2.76
C GLU A 76 23.97 -9.03 3.34
N PRO A 77 23.76 -8.23 4.41
CA PRO A 77 22.43 -7.96 4.95
C PRO A 77 21.47 -7.41 3.89
N VAL A 78 20.33 -8.09 3.70
CA VAL A 78 19.29 -7.66 2.75
C VAL A 78 18.46 -6.50 3.30
N ILE A 79 18.35 -6.42 4.63
CA ILE A 79 17.74 -5.28 5.33
C ILE A 79 18.71 -4.72 6.39
N SER A 80 18.59 -3.40 6.63
CA SER A 80 19.43 -2.69 7.60
C SER A 80 19.10 -3.05 9.06
N PRO A 81 20.00 -2.76 10.03
CA PRO A 81 19.70 -2.91 11.46
C PRO A 81 18.48 -2.12 11.92
N GLU A 82 18.23 -0.94 11.34
CA GLU A 82 16.98 -0.18 11.55
C GLU A 82 15.76 -1.01 11.15
N MET A 83 15.78 -1.62 9.96
CA MET A 83 14.68 -2.44 9.46
C MET A 83 14.47 -3.71 10.28
N VAL A 84 15.52 -4.29 10.84
CA VAL A 84 15.40 -5.43 11.80
C VAL A 84 14.65 -4.98 13.06
N ARG A 85 14.99 -3.81 13.62
CA ARG A 85 14.24 -3.23 14.76
C ARG A 85 12.80 -2.92 14.39
N LEU A 86 12.57 -2.41 13.17
CA LEU A 86 11.25 -2.11 12.66
C LEU A 86 10.38 -3.38 12.50
N CYS A 87 10.96 -4.51 12.09
CA CYS A 87 10.25 -5.79 12.06
C CYS A 87 9.68 -6.17 13.44
N LYS A 88 10.48 -6.02 14.51
CA LYS A 88 10.02 -6.27 15.89
C LYS A 88 8.86 -5.35 16.26
N TRP A 89 9.03 -4.05 15.99
CA TRP A 89 8.00 -3.05 16.28
C TRP A 89 6.69 -3.33 15.51
N ILE A 90 6.76 -3.69 14.23
CA ILE A 90 5.59 -4.04 13.42
C ILE A 90 4.89 -5.27 14.01
N ARG A 91 5.64 -6.34 14.28
CA ARG A 91 5.10 -7.58 14.87
C ARG A 91 4.31 -7.29 16.14
N ASP A 92 4.89 -6.49 17.05
CA ASP A 92 4.31 -6.19 18.35
C ASP A 92 3.08 -5.28 18.28
N ASN A 93 2.97 -4.45 17.23
CA ASN A 93 1.86 -3.49 17.08
C ASN A 93 0.77 -3.94 16.09
N THR A 94 1.00 -4.99 15.28
CA THR A 94 0.05 -5.42 14.23
C THR A 94 -0.39 -6.87 14.31
N PHE A 95 0.01 -7.59 15.37
CA PHE A 95 -0.35 -9.00 15.59
C PHE A 95 -0.06 -9.92 14.39
N CYS A 96 1.08 -9.74 13.75
CA CYS A 96 1.60 -10.57 12.66
C CYS A 96 2.80 -11.40 13.12
N THR A 97 3.31 -12.30 12.26
CA THR A 97 4.57 -12.99 12.53
C THR A 97 5.76 -12.10 12.24
N TYR A 98 6.94 -12.41 12.83
CA TYR A 98 8.20 -11.74 12.49
C TYR A 98 8.50 -11.82 10.99
N PHE A 99 8.22 -12.97 10.38
CA PHE A 99 8.47 -13.16 8.95
C PHE A 99 7.47 -12.40 8.07
N ASP A 100 6.21 -12.19 8.50
CA ASP A 100 5.26 -11.33 7.79
C ASP A 100 5.72 -9.86 7.81
N ALA A 101 6.23 -9.39 8.95
CA ALA A 101 6.81 -8.05 9.06
C ALA A 101 8.00 -7.86 8.10
N PHE A 102 8.91 -8.83 8.04
CA PHE A 102 10.02 -8.83 7.10
C PHE A 102 9.55 -8.84 5.64
N ARG A 103 8.57 -9.68 5.30
CA ARG A 103 8.01 -9.77 3.93
C ARG A 103 7.38 -8.45 3.46
N ALA A 104 6.83 -7.65 4.36
CA ALA A 104 6.31 -6.34 4.03
C ALA A 104 7.40 -5.30 3.72
N ILE A 105 8.56 -5.43 4.34
CA ILE A 105 9.71 -4.54 4.16
C ILE A 105 10.47 -4.86 2.87
N LEU A 106 10.63 -6.14 2.55
CA LEU A 106 11.42 -6.56 1.39
C LEU A 106 10.56 -6.61 0.11
N PRO A 107 10.99 -5.97 -1.00
CA PRO A 107 10.30 -6.09 -2.28
C PRO A 107 10.20 -7.56 -2.73
N PRO A 108 9.03 -7.99 -3.25
CA PRO A 108 8.83 -9.39 -3.68
C PRO A 108 9.83 -9.89 -4.73
N GLY A 109 10.41 -8.99 -5.56
CA GLY A 109 11.44 -9.33 -6.55
C GLY A 109 12.76 -9.84 -5.95
N LEU A 110 13.06 -9.43 -4.71
CA LEU A 110 14.25 -9.87 -3.97
C LEU A 110 14.02 -11.14 -3.13
N SER A 111 12.83 -11.75 -3.20
CA SER A 111 12.52 -12.99 -2.50
C SER A 111 13.22 -14.19 -3.16
N TYR A 112 13.63 -15.16 -2.34
CA TYR A 112 14.10 -16.45 -2.80
C TYR A 112 12.96 -17.48 -2.77
N THR A 113 13.08 -18.48 -3.63
CA THR A 113 12.32 -19.73 -3.56
C THR A 113 13.29 -20.89 -3.39
N LEU A 114 13.00 -21.80 -2.46
CA LEU A 114 13.71 -23.05 -2.35
C LEU A 114 13.17 -24.00 -3.43
N GLN A 115 14.05 -24.39 -4.37
CA GLN A 115 13.76 -25.40 -5.36
C GLN A 115 14.56 -26.66 -5.02
N THR A 116 13.88 -27.78 -4.98
CA THR A 116 14.54 -29.10 -4.85
C THR A 116 15.22 -29.44 -6.15
N ARG A 117 16.52 -29.70 -6.11
CA ARG A 117 17.32 -30.15 -7.22
C ARG A 117 17.64 -31.61 -7.04
N TYR A 118 17.56 -32.37 -8.09
CA TYR A 118 17.91 -33.79 -8.12
C TYR A 118 19.16 -33.93 -9.00
N GLU A 119 20.22 -34.49 -8.41
CA GLU A 119 21.48 -34.73 -9.11
C GLU A 119 21.77 -36.23 -9.18
N PRO A 120 22.06 -36.80 -10.37
CA PRO A 120 22.49 -38.17 -10.49
C PRO A 120 23.79 -38.42 -9.73
N VAL A 121 23.89 -39.54 -9.02
CA VAL A 121 25.10 -39.93 -8.34
C VAL A 121 26.03 -40.63 -9.33
N ASN A 122 27.20 -40.01 -9.56
CA ASN A 122 28.21 -40.56 -10.48
C ASN A 122 28.70 -41.96 -9.96
N GLY A 123 28.69 -42.96 -10.86
CA GLY A 123 29.15 -44.31 -10.54
C GLY A 123 28.11 -45.18 -9.84
N PHE A 124 26.84 -44.83 -9.87
CA PHE A 124 25.76 -45.71 -9.34
C PHE A 124 25.66 -46.99 -10.16
N THR A 125 25.76 -48.15 -9.46
CA THR A 125 25.78 -49.53 -10.06
C THR A 125 24.55 -50.34 -9.71
N GLY A 126 23.53 -49.77 -9.08
CA GLY A 126 22.27 -50.43 -8.71
C GLY A 126 21.34 -50.73 -9.92
N SER A 127 20.49 -51.76 -9.79
CA SER A 127 19.49 -52.08 -10.80
C SER A 127 18.30 -51.12 -10.69
N LEU A 128 17.92 -50.50 -11.79
CA LEU A 128 16.79 -49.56 -11.89
C LEU A 128 15.72 -50.15 -12.78
N THR A 129 14.45 -49.91 -12.52
CA THR A 129 13.35 -50.20 -13.44
C THR A 129 13.41 -49.32 -14.69
N SER A 130 12.74 -49.69 -15.76
CA SER A 130 12.70 -48.88 -16.99
C SER A 130 12.17 -47.45 -16.77
N GLY A 131 11.19 -47.27 -15.87
CA GLY A 131 10.65 -45.96 -15.49
C GLY A 131 11.67 -45.12 -14.73
N GLU A 132 12.39 -45.71 -13.77
CA GLU A 132 13.43 -45.04 -13.00
C GLU A 132 14.62 -44.63 -13.89
N GLN A 133 15.02 -45.46 -14.82
CA GLN A 133 16.07 -45.18 -15.76
C GLN A 133 15.72 -44.01 -16.69
N SER A 134 14.49 -44.03 -17.24
CA SER A 134 13.98 -42.94 -18.08
C SER A 134 13.96 -41.61 -17.32
N LEU A 135 13.50 -41.61 -16.05
CA LEU A 135 13.48 -40.41 -15.20
C LEU A 135 14.89 -39.93 -14.88
N LEU A 136 15.82 -40.83 -14.57
CA LEU A 136 17.23 -40.49 -14.28
C LEU A 136 17.91 -39.86 -15.50
N THR A 137 17.66 -40.38 -16.70
CA THR A 137 18.15 -39.78 -17.96
C THR A 137 17.58 -38.39 -18.17
N ARG A 138 16.27 -38.18 -17.96
CA ARG A 138 15.61 -36.88 -18.04
C ARG A 138 16.17 -35.86 -17.04
N ILE A 139 16.46 -36.28 -15.80
CA ILE A 139 17.12 -35.46 -14.79
C ILE A 139 18.54 -35.09 -15.26
N SER A 140 19.29 -36.02 -15.81
CA SER A 140 20.67 -35.80 -16.28
C SER A 140 20.73 -34.83 -17.46
N GLU A 141 19.79 -34.89 -18.40
CA GLU A 141 19.68 -34.01 -19.56
C GLU A 141 19.24 -32.59 -19.19
N LEU A 142 18.19 -32.49 -18.37
CA LEU A 142 17.59 -31.20 -18.02
C LEU A 142 18.36 -30.48 -16.90
N ARG A 143 19.07 -31.20 -16.06
CA ARG A 143 19.85 -30.67 -14.92
C ARG A 143 19.05 -29.64 -14.10
N GLU A 144 19.50 -28.39 -14.10
CA GLU A 144 18.87 -27.29 -13.36
C GLU A 144 17.46 -26.90 -13.86
N LYS A 145 17.13 -27.30 -15.09
CA LYS A 145 15.81 -27.03 -15.70
C LYS A 145 14.79 -28.13 -15.39
N TYR A 146 15.20 -29.24 -14.75
CA TYR A 146 14.26 -30.29 -14.39
C TYR A 146 13.29 -29.81 -13.32
N SER A 147 11.99 -29.95 -13.59
CA SER A 147 10.90 -29.65 -12.66
C SER A 147 10.03 -30.91 -12.49
N PRO A 148 9.93 -31.44 -11.26
CA PRO A 148 9.15 -32.66 -10.99
C PRO A 148 7.68 -32.51 -11.38
N GLN A 149 7.13 -33.44 -12.12
CA GLN A 149 5.71 -33.56 -12.36
C GLN A 149 5.05 -34.41 -11.24
N PRO A 150 3.73 -34.28 -11.02
CA PRO A 150 3.04 -35.09 -10.01
C PRO A 150 3.28 -36.59 -10.14
N GLU A 151 3.44 -37.11 -11.39
CA GLU A 151 3.68 -38.50 -11.77
C GLU A 151 5.12 -38.95 -11.42
N ASP A 152 6.07 -38.04 -11.35
CA ASP A 152 7.48 -38.36 -11.04
C ASP A 152 7.71 -38.68 -9.54
N LYS A 153 6.80 -38.27 -8.65
CA LYS A 153 7.00 -38.38 -7.20
C LYS A 153 7.32 -39.81 -6.69
N PRO A 154 6.60 -40.86 -7.13
CA PRO A 154 6.92 -42.23 -6.71
C PRO A 154 8.31 -42.68 -7.18
N LEU A 155 8.66 -42.37 -8.43
CA LEU A 155 9.95 -42.71 -9.03
C LEU A 155 11.10 -41.94 -8.43
N LEU A 156 10.94 -40.64 -8.12
CA LEU A 156 11.91 -39.82 -7.40
C LEU A 156 12.20 -40.40 -6.02
N LYS A 157 11.15 -40.85 -5.32
CA LYS A 157 11.33 -41.48 -4.01
C LYS A 157 12.14 -42.76 -4.13
N ALA A 158 11.84 -43.64 -5.09
CA ALA A 158 12.56 -44.88 -5.35
C ALA A 158 14.02 -44.62 -5.74
N LEU A 159 14.30 -43.65 -6.61
CA LEU A 159 15.66 -43.25 -7.00
C LEU A 159 16.46 -42.68 -5.84
N LYS A 160 15.79 -41.97 -4.92
CA LYS A 160 16.41 -41.45 -3.71
C LYS A 160 16.73 -42.59 -2.70
N ASP A 161 15.77 -43.45 -2.46
CA ASP A 161 15.92 -44.58 -1.55
C ASP A 161 16.97 -45.58 -2.04
N SER A 162 17.15 -45.77 -3.35
CA SER A 162 18.21 -46.56 -3.98
C SER A 162 19.59 -45.86 -3.95
N GLY A 163 19.68 -44.58 -3.71
CA GLY A 163 20.88 -43.77 -3.78
C GLY A 163 21.33 -43.40 -5.20
N ALA A 164 20.49 -43.58 -6.21
CA ALA A 164 20.78 -43.20 -7.59
C ALA A 164 20.77 -41.69 -7.84
N ILE A 165 20.01 -40.95 -7.02
CA ILE A 165 20.00 -39.49 -7.05
C ILE A 165 20.27 -38.91 -5.66
N LYS A 166 20.92 -37.76 -5.66
CA LYS A 166 21.09 -36.90 -4.47
C LYS A 166 20.11 -35.72 -4.59
N GLU A 167 19.38 -35.50 -3.51
CA GLU A 167 18.51 -34.34 -3.38
C GLU A 167 19.30 -33.20 -2.75
N SER A 168 19.36 -32.08 -3.44
CA SER A 168 19.93 -30.82 -2.94
C SER A 168 18.91 -29.71 -3.06
N GLU A 169 19.06 -28.67 -2.28
CA GLU A 169 18.19 -27.50 -2.33
C GLU A 169 18.92 -26.33 -2.95
N LEU A 170 18.33 -25.77 -4.01
CA LEU A 170 18.84 -24.58 -4.68
C LEU A 170 17.99 -23.37 -4.28
N LEU A 171 18.66 -22.33 -3.81
CA LEU A 171 18.05 -21.02 -3.63
C LEU A 171 17.98 -20.31 -5.00
N LYS A 172 16.77 -20.09 -5.49
CA LYS A 172 16.56 -19.35 -6.72
C LYS A 172 15.95 -17.99 -6.41
N ARG A 173 16.62 -16.94 -6.81
CA ARG A 173 16.08 -15.58 -6.73
C ARG A 173 14.87 -15.45 -7.66
N ARG A 174 13.81 -14.80 -7.20
CA ARG A 174 12.55 -14.69 -7.98
C ARG A 174 12.74 -13.84 -9.24
N VAL A 175 13.60 -12.83 -9.17
CA VAL A 175 14.01 -12.01 -10.30
C VAL A 175 15.53 -11.82 -10.23
N GLY A 176 16.23 -12.09 -11.34
CA GLY A 176 17.66 -11.79 -11.47
C GLY A 176 17.89 -10.30 -11.75
N ASP A 177 19.11 -9.85 -11.44
CA ASP A 177 19.55 -8.51 -11.84
C ASP A 177 19.65 -8.48 -13.37
N GLU A 178 19.33 -7.35 -13.98
CA GLU A 178 19.57 -7.15 -15.40
C GLU A 178 21.01 -6.66 -15.56
N THR A 179 21.81 -7.43 -16.29
CA THR A 179 23.21 -7.13 -16.51
C THR A 179 23.48 -6.96 -17.99
N THR A 180 24.32 -5.99 -18.30
CA THR A 180 24.91 -5.81 -19.63
C THR A 180 26.38 -6.19 -19.57
N LEU A 181 26.82 -6.88 -20.59
CA LEU A 181 28.22 -7.30 -20.73
C LEU A 181 29.03 -6.12 -21.22
N MET A 182 29.89 -5.60 -20.35
CA MET A 182 30.82 -4.49 -20.64
C MET A 182 32.20 -5.02 -20.94
N VAL A 183 32.95 -4.27 -21.75
CA VAL A 183 34.34 -4.53 -22.04
C VAL A 183 35.17 -3.27 -21.84
N LYS A 184 36.38 -3.43 -21.33
CA LYS A 184 37.42 -2.40 -21.19
C LYS A 184 38.76 -2.95 -21.63
N LEU A 185 39.71 -2.08 -21.85
CA LEU A 185 41.09 -2.51 -22.13
C LEU A 185 41.69 -3.24 -20.94
N ALA A 186 42.36 -4.38 -21.18
CA ALA A 186 43.08 -5.11 -20.15
C ALA A 186 44.43 -4.44 -19.88
N GLU A 187 44.86 -4.41 -18.62
CA GLU A 187 46.23 -3.99 -18.26
C GLU A 187 47.21 -5.06 -18.69
N LEU A 188 48.02 -4.73 -19.70
CA LEU A 188 49.05 -5.65 -20.17
C LEU A 188 50.32 -5.52 -19.34
N PRO A 189 51.00 -6.64 -18.98
CA PRO A 189 52.28 -6.57 -18.29
C PRO A 189 53.34 -5.83 -19.11
N GLU A 190 54.16 -5.01 -18.46
CA GLU A 190 55.24 -4.29 -19.12
C GLU A 190 56.19 -5.24 -19.91
N GLY A 191 56.32 -4.98 -21.21
CA GLY A 191 57.19 -5.77 -22.10
C GLY A 191 56.52 -6.84 -22.95
N SER A 192 55.19 -6.98 -22.92
CA SER A 192 54.45 -7.89 -23.77
C SER A 192 54.39 -7.37 -25.23
N GLU A 193 54.82 -8.17 -26.20
CA GLU A 193 54.60 -7.85 -27.62
C GLU A 193 53.11 -8.00 -27.98
N PRO A 194 52.51 -6.97 -28.62
CA PRO A 194 51.09 -7.04 -29.01
C PRO A 194 50.88 -8.13 -30.07
N PRO A 195 49.89 -9.03 -29.89
CA PRO A 195 49.61 -10.06 -30.88
C PRO A 195 49.15 -9.46 -32.20
N LYS A 196 49.33 -10.18 -33.32
CA LYS A 196 48.86 -9.77 -34.65
C LYS A 196 47.31 -9.53 -34.59
N LEU A 197 46.89 -8.33 -34.91
CA LEU A 197 45.50 -7.88 -34.89
C LEU A 197 44.97 -7.68 -36.32
N THR A 198 43.73 -8.06 -36.54
CA THR A 198 42.99 -7.71 -37.77
C THR A 198 42.54 -6.24 -37.72
N PRO A 199 42.27 -5.63 -38.90
CA PRO A 199 41.80 -4.23 -38.94
C PRO A 199 40.60 -3.95 -38.00
N LYS A 200 39.61 -4.85 -37.96
CA LYS A 200 38.43 -4.77 -37.09
C LYS A 200 38.78 -4.87 -35.60
N GLN A 201 39.76 -5.66 -35.24
CA GLN A 201 40.23 -5.78 -33.86
C GLN A 201 40.95 -4.51 -33.39
N LYS A 202 41.71 -3.86 -34.28
CA LYS A 202 42.35 -2.57 -33.99
C LYS A 202 41.32 -1.48 -33.74
N GLN A 203 40.29 -1.39 -34.59
CA GLN A 203 39.18 -0.45 -34.40
C GLN A 203 38.48 -0.61 -33.03
N VAL A 204 38.32 -1.83 -32.52
CA VAL A 204 37.75 -2.05 -31.18
C VAL A 204 38.64 -1.48 -30.08
N LEU A 205 39.96 -1.68 -30.17
CA LEU A 205 40.89 -1.15 -29.15
C LEU A 205 40.93 0.38 -29.19
N GLU A 206 41.05 0.98 -30.41
CA GLU A 206 40.99 2.43 -30.62
C GLU A 206 39.69 3.03 -30.05
N PHE A 207 38.53 2.39 -30.30
CA PHE A 207 37.24 2.80 -29.75
C PHE A 207 37.20 2.78 -28.21
N LEU A 208 37.81 1.77 -27.58
CA LEU A 208 37.86 1.65 -26.13
C LEU A 208 38.94 2.53 -25.48
N GLU A 209 39.99 2.92 -26.22
CA GLU A 209 40.95 3.96 -25.82
C GLU A 209 40.25 5.33 -25.67
N GLU A 210 39.34 5.65 -26.60
CA GLU A 210 38.57 6.89 -26.56
C GLU A 210 37.43 6.87 -25.50
N ASN A 211 36.79 5.71 -25.29
CA ASN A 211 35.58 5.62 -24.47
C ASN A 211 35.78 4.91 -23.11
N SER A 212 37.00 4.51 -22.76
CA SER A 212 37.41 3.84 -21.53
C SER A 212 36.73 2.47 -21.28
N ALA A 213 35.43 2.36 -21.47
CA ALA A 213 34.63 1.11 -21.40
C ALA A 213 33.33 1.30 -22.20
N ALA A 214 32.81 0.21 -22.79
CA ALA A 214 31.55 0.21 -23.50
C ALA A 214 30.88 -1.17 -23.42
N SER A 215 29.54 -1.26 -23.64
CA SER A 215 28.89 -2.55 -23.73
C SER A 215 29.29 -3.28 -25.05
N VAL A 216 29.28 -4.60 -25.00
CA VAL A 216 29.54 -5.40 -26.21
C VAL A 216 28.55 -5.03 -27.34
N HIS A 217 27.31 -4.68 -27.00
CA HIS A 217 26.31 -4.24 -27.95
C HIS A 217 26.65 -2.87 -28.58
N GLU A 218 27.09 -1.88 -27.80
CA GLU A 218 27.51 -0.56 -28.29
C GLU A 218 28.73 -0.65 -29.22
N VAL A 219 29.73 -1.43 -28.80
CA VAL A 219 30.90 -1.68 -29.64
C VAL A 219 30.50 -2.32 -30.97
N CYS A 220 29.64 -3.32 -30.94
CA CYS A 220 29.14 -4.00 -32.14
C CYS A 220 28.33 -3.06 -33.04
N TYR A 221 27.49 -2.22 -32.48
CA TYR A 221 26.68 -1.25 -33.20
C TYR A 221 27.53 -0.12 -33.82
N ALA A 222 28.38 0.50 -33.00
CA ALA A 222 29.19 1.63 -33.43
C ALA A 222 30.20 1.27 -34.56
N LEU A 223 30.79 0.08 -34.48
CA LEU A 223 31.80 -0.37 -35.41
C LEU A 223 31.29 -1.32 -36.51
N ASN A 224 30.00 -1.60 -36.54
CA ASN A 224 29.34 -2.54 -37.44
C ASN A 224 30.08 -3.91 -37.51
N ILE A 225 30.32 -4.49 -36.33
CA ILE A 225 31.01 -5.77 -36.13
C ILE A 225 30.12 -6.76 -35.36
N THR A 226 30.53 -8.02 -35.34
CA THR A 226 29.85 -9.06 -34.56
C THR A 226 30.53 -9.25 -33.19
N ALA A 227 29.76 -9.67 -32.16
CA ALA A 227 30.28 -9.99 -30.83
C ALA A 227 31.44 -11.00 -30.82
N ALA A 228 31.55 -11.84 -31.88
CA ALA A 228 32.65 -12.78 -32.03
C ALA A 228 34.04 -12.09 -32.15
N VAL A 229 34.10 -10.85 -32.68
CA VAL A 229 35.34 -10.08 -32.75
C VAL A 229 35.78 -9.64 -31.34
N VAL A 230 34.84 -9.16 -30.53
CA VAL A 230 35.08 -8.76 -29.14
C VAL A 230 35.51 -9.97 -28.31
N LYS A 231 34.76 -11.10 -28.38
CA LYS A 231 35.14 -12.34 -27.68
C LYS A 231 36.55 -12.87 -28.01
N ARG A 232 36.99 -12.70 -29.23
CA ARG A 232 38.36 -13.07 -29.61
C ARG A 232 39.41 -12.15 -28.98
N LEU A 233 39.11 -10.88 -28.76
CA LEU A 233 39.98 -9.95 -28.05
C LEU A 233 40.04 -10.26 -26.56
N VAL A 234 38.90 -10.62 -25.94
CA VAL A 234 38.85 -11.12 -24.56
C VAL A 234 39.69 -12.42 -24.45
N GLY A 235 39.49 -13.37 -25.38
CA GLY A 235 40.27 -14.62 -25.39
C GLY A 235 41.79 -14.43 -25.66
N LYS A 236 42.19 -13.28 -26.22
CA LYS A 236 43.62 -12.86 -26.35
C LYS A 236 44.16 -12.10 -25.14
N GLY A 237 43.34 -11.86 -24.12
CA GLY A 237 43.72 -11.09 -22.94
C GLY A 237 43.92 -9.60 -23.16
N LEU A 238 43.42 -9.05 -24.29
CA LEU A 238 43.50 -7.62 -24.63
C LEU A 238 42.32 -6.82 -24.10
N LEU A 239 41.21 -7.49 -23.78
CA LEU A 239 40.02 -6.90 -23.17
C LEU A 239 39.66 -7.69 -21.93
N GLU A 240 39.17 -6.96 -20.90
CA GLU A 240 38.49 -7.53 -19.75
C GLU A 240 36.99 -7.39 -19.96
N GLU A 241 36.29 -8.51 -19.81
CA GLU A 241 34.83 -8.59 -19.86
C GLU A 241 34.26 -8.63 -18.43
N TYR A 242 33.30 -7.77 -18.11
CA TYR A 242 32.62 -7.76 -16.81
C TYR A 242 31.15 -7.45 -16.96
N GLU A 243 30.36 -8.01 -16.06
CA GLU A 243 28.91 -7.70 -15.99
C GLU A 243 28.68 -6.38 -15.29
N TYR A 244 27.95 -5.49 -15.94
CA TYR A 244 27.50 -4.22 -15.37
C TYR A 244 25.99 -4.26 -15.16
N GLN A 245 25.56 -3.97 -13.93
CA GLN A 245 24.16 -3.93 -13.59
C GLN A 245 23.47 -2.75 -14.26
N VAL A 246 22.43 -3.04 -15.05
CA VAL A 246 21.59 -2.04 -15.71
C VAL A 246 20.25 -1.99 -15.00
N PHE A 247 19.73 -0.79 -14.76
CA PHE A 247 18.44 -0.60 -14.16
C PHE A 247 17.35 -0.48 -15.23
N ARG A 248 16.23 -1.21 -15.06
CA ARG A 248 15.13 -1.31 -16.05
C ARG A 248 14.37 0.00 -16.24
N LEU A 249 14.40 0.88 -15.23
CA LEU A 249 13.81 2.22 -15.32
C LEU A 249 14.92 3.23 -15.68
N GLU A 250 14.99 3.58 -16.96
CA GLU A 250 15.82 4.68 -17.41
C GLU A 250 15.07 6.02 -17.23
N ASN A 251 15.78 7.02 -16.73
CA ASN A 251 15.26 8.37 -16.66
C ASN A 251 15.48 9.05 -18.03
N THR A 252 14.42 9.05 -18.83
CA THR A 252 14.43 9.74 -20.14
C THR A 252 14.25 11.26 -20.02
N GLU A 253 13.78 11.76 -18.88
CA GLU A 253 13.61 13.18 -18.58
C GLU A 253 14.78 13.62 -17.67
N GLY A 254 15.81 14.23 -18.22
CA GLY A 254 16.91 14.81 -17.43
C GLY A 254 16.44 15.96 -16.54
N LYS A 255 17.27 16.35 -15.55
CA LYS A 255 17.04 17.52 -14.71
C LYS A 255 17.01 18.78 -15.56
N SER A 256 15.87 19.48 -15.62
CA SER A 256 15.63 20.67 -16.43
C SER A 256 15.16 21.90 -15.64
N GLU A 257 14.75 21.70 -14.38
CA GLU A 257 14.20 22.72 -13.49
C GLU A 257 14.96 22.67 -12.15
N SER A 258 14.99 23.80 -11.42
CA SER A 258 15.54 23.83 -10.05
C SER A 258 14.43 24.02 -9.01
N PRO A 259 14.47 23.28 -7.88
CA PRO A 259 13.56 23.56 -6.78
C PRO A 259 13.62 25.00 -6.27
N SER A 260 14.79 25.67 -6.39
CA SER A 260 14.98 27.07 -5.99
C SER A 260 14.16 28.05 -6.84
N ASP A 261 13.76 27.66 -8.05
CA ASP A 261 12.99 28.53 -8.96
C ASP A 261 11.50 28.63 -8.56
N ILE A 262 11.09 27.81 -7.58
CA ILE A 262 9.72 27.86 -7.03
C ILE A 262 9.54 29.15 -6.23
N VAL A 263 8.70 30.04 -6.74
CA VAL A 263 8.33 31.29 -6.09
C VAL A 263 7.19 31.07 -5.10
N PHE A 264 7.38 31.42 -3.86
CA PHE A 264 6.37 31.34 -2.81
C PHE A 264 5.56 32.64 -2.68
N SER A 265 4.27 32.48 -2.37
CA SER A 265 3.50 33.60 -1.79
C SER A 265 4.03 33.93 -0.40
N PRO A 266 3.76 35.14 0.14
CA PRO A 266 4.21 35.51 1.50
C PRO A 266 3.77 34.49 2.56
N LYS A 267 2.57 33.93 2.43
CA LYS A 267 2.04 32.94 3.36
C LYS A 267 2.76 31.58 3.24
N GLN A 268 2.98 31.11 2.00
CA GLN A 268 3.79 29.92 1.76
C GLN A 268 5.22 30.07 2.28
N GLN A 269 5.82 31.25 2.12
CA GLN A 269 7.16 31.54 2.65
C GLN A 269 7.20 31.48 4.18
N GLY A 270 6.19 32.01 4.86
CA GLY A 270 6.06 31.94 6.32
C GLY A 270 5.95 30.49 6.82
N VAL A 271 5.07 29.68 6.16
CA VAL A 271 4.89 28.26 6.46
C VAL A 271 6.18 27.47 6.20
N PHE A 272 6.82 27.69 5.05
CA PHE A 272 8.09 27.04 4.71
C PHE A 272 9.18 27.33 5.76
N SER A 273 9.35 28.60 6.15
CA SER A 273 10.35 29.00 7.13
C SER A 273 10.10 28.37 8.51
N GLY A 274 8.82 28.28 8.92
CA GLY A 274 8.43 27.62 10.17
C GLY A 274 8.68 26.10 10.15
N LEU A 275 8.34 25.42 9.04
CA LEU A 275 8.58 24.00 8.87
C LEU A 275 10.09 23.68 8.78
N LEU A 276 10.87 24.52 8.08
CA LEU A 276 12.32 24.36 7.98
C LEU A 276 13.00 24.51 9.35
N LYS A 277 12.53 25.45 10.18
CA LYS A 277 13.01 25.58 11.55
C LYS A 277 12.77 24.31 12.36
N LEU A 278 11.57 23.71 12.28
CA LEU A 278 11.26 22.45 12.96
C LEU A 278 12.08 21.26 12.41
N MET A 279 12.32 21.21 11.11
CA MET A 279 13.13 20.16 10.49
C MET A 279 14.60 20.21 10.95
N ASN A 280 15.10 21.38 11.32
CA ASN A 280 16.47 21.58 11.80
C ASN A 280 16.60 21.50 13.33
N ASP A 281 15.54 21.15 14.04
CA ASP A 281 15.55 20.96 15.48
C ASP A 281 16.20 19.62 15.87
N ASP A 282 16.87 19.54 17.01
CA ASP A 282 17.64 18.35 17.46
C ASP A 282 16.77 17.18 17.97
N ALA A 283 15.45 17.27 17.89
CA ALA A 283 14.52 16.23 18.32
C ALA A 283 13.56 15.84 17.20
N PRO A 284 13.08 14.57 17.18
CA PRO A 284 12.10 14.15 16.20
C PRO A 284 10.81 14.96 16.34
N LYS A 285 10.40 15.62 15.26
CA LYS A 285 9.22 16.49 15.22
C LYS A 285 8.17 15.96 14.24
N CYS A 286 6.92 16.23 14.57
CA CYS A 286 5.80 16.00 13.68
C CYS A 286 5.03 17.30 13.49
N ALA A 287 4.78 17.66 12.23
CA ALA A 287 3.92 18.78 11.88
C ALA A 287 2.73 18.32 11.02
N LEU A 288 1.63 19.02 11.15
CA LEU A 288 0.46 18.92 10.29
C LEU A 288 0.34 20.20 9.47
N LEU A 289 0.39 20.06 8.14
CA LEU A 289 0.12 21.14 7.20
C LEU A 289 -1.31 20.98 6.65
N ARG A 290 -2.25 21.75 7.16
CA ARG A 290 -3.58 21.89 6.57
C ARG A 290 -3.53 22.94 5.48
N GLY A 291 -3.92 22.61 4.28
CA GLY A 291 -3.96 23.59 3.19
C GLY A 291 -5.09 23.29 2.24
N VAL A 292 -5.91 24.31 1.92
CA VAL A 292 -7.02 24.16 0.97
C VAL A 292 -6.54 23.60 -0.38
N THR A 293 -7.46 22.99 -1.14
CA THR A 293 -7.12 22.45 -2.46
C THR A 293 -6.59 23.57 -3.36
N GLY A 294 -5.40 23.37 -3.95
CA GLY A 294 -4.74 24.38 -4.77
C GLY A 294 -3.95 25.45 -4.00
N SER A 295 -3.70 25.27 -2.69
CA SER A 295 -2.87 26.21 -1.90
C SER A 295 -1.36 26.08 -2.14
N GLY A 296 -0.91 25.13 -2.97
CA GLY A 296 0.50 24.95 -3.30
C GLY A 296 1.29 24.15 -2.27
N LYS A 297 0.67 23.29 -1.46
CA LYS A 297 1.34 22.36 -0.52
C LYS A 297 2.53 21.63 -1.14
N THR A 298 2.35 21.11 -2.35
CA THR A 298 3.39 20.36 -3.09
C THR A 298 4.66 21.16 -3.31
N SER A 299 4.55 22.47 -3.57
CA SER A 299 5.70 23.37 -3.72
C SER A 299 6.50 23.51 -2.41
N VAL A 300 5.80 23.57 -1.27
CA VAL A 300 6.42 23.58 0.07
C VAL A 300 7.16 22.26 0.32
N PHE A 301 6.55 21.10 -0.03
CA PHE A 301 7.20 19.79 0.14
C PHE A 301 8.48 19.68 -0.68
N ILE A 302 8.43 20.06 -1.96
CA ILE A 302 9.58 20.00 -2.88
C ILE A 302 10.76 20.81 -2.30
N ARG A 303 10.52 22.01 -1.78
CA ARG A 303 11.56 22.86 -1.19
C ARG A 303 12.12 22.28 0.11
N LEU A 304 11.28 21.68 0.98
CA LEU A 304 11.74 20.99 2.20
C LEU A 304 12.58 19.75 1.88
N ILE A 305 12.18 18.97 0.86
CA ILE A 305 12.95 17.82 0.37
C ILE A 305 14.31 18.28 -0.16
N ASP A 306 14.35 19.35 -0.95
CA ASP A 306 15.58 19.94 -1.48
C ASP A 306 16.53 20.38 -0.35
N GLU A 307 16.01 21.04 0.71
CA GLU A 307 16.81 21.43 1.86
C GLU A 307 17.34 20.22 2.66
N ALA A 308 16.57 19.15 2.77
CA ALA A 308 17.05 17.91 3.41
C ALA A 308 18.18 17.27 2.60
N VAL A 309 18.04 17.21 1.27
CA VAL A 309 19.07 16.64 0.36
C VAL A 309 20.35 17.51 0.38
N LYS A 310 20.24 18.84 0.36
CA LYS A 310 21.40 19.75 0.51
C LYS A 310 22.18 19.53 1.82
N GLN A 311 21.50 19.09 2.88
CA GLN A 311 22.13 18.71 4.15
C GLN A 311 22.73 17.28 4.15
N GLY A 312 22.77 16.59 3.00
CA GLY A 312 23.25 15.21 2.89
C GLY A 312 22.32 14.17 3.54
N LYS A 313 21.05 14.52 3.73
CA LYS A 313 20.01 13.64 4.25
C LYS A 313 19.14 13.08 3.11
N THR A 314 18.38 12.02 3.41
CA THR A 314 17.43 11.43 2.44
C THR A 314 15.99 11.80 2.78
N ALA A 315 15.13 11.75 1.77
CA ALA A 315 13.72 12.09 1.89
C ALA A 315 12.81 10.97 1.38
N ILE A 316 11.68 10.75 2.05
CA ILE A 316 10.60 9.87 1.59
C ILE A 316 9.33 10.69 1.45
N MET A 317 8.70 10.66 0.28
CA MET A 317 7.38 11.23 0.05
C MET A 317 6.37 10.13 -0.25
N LEU A 318 5.37 10.02 0.61
CA LEU A 318 4.24 9.11 0.42
C LEU A 318 3.07 9.85 -0.19
N VAL A 319 2.49 9.25 -1.23
CA VAL A 319 1.30 9.75 -1.90
C VAL A 319 0.28 8.62 -2.05
N PRO A 320 -1.04 8.93 -2.10
CA PRO A 320 -2.06 7.92 -2.43
C PRO A 320 -1.80 7.30 -3.80
N GLU A 321 -2.15 6.01 -3.99
CA GLU A 321 -1.92 5.31 -5.28
C GLU A 321 -2.47 6.07 -6.50
N ILE A 322 -3.65 6.66 -6.36
CA ILE A 322 -4.30 7.46 -7.40
C ILE A 322 -3.66 8.83 -7.64
N SER A 323 -2.88 9.34 -6.70
CA SER A 323 -2.18 10.63 -6.82
C SER A 323 -0.78 10.49 -7.41
N LEU A 324 -0.23 9.27 -7.47
CA LEU A 324 1.06 8.99 -8.11
C LEU A 324 0.89 8.94 -9.64
N THR A 325 0.61 10.09 -10.22
CA THR A 325 0.42 10.24 -11.67
C THR A 325 1.76 10.42 -12.38
N PRO A 326 1.84 10.10 -13.69
CA PRO A 326 3.03 10.40 -14.50
C PRO A 326 3.44 11.87 -14.46
N GLN A 327 2.47 12.79 -14.36
CA GLN A 327 2.72 14.23 -14.22
C GLN A 327 3.49 14.55 -12.92
N MET A 328 3.10 13.90 -11.82
CA MET A 328 3.80 14.08 -10.54
C MET A 328 5.21 13.48 -10.59
N VAL A 329 5.33 12.25 -11.11
CA VAL A 329 6.62 11.59 -11.30
C VAL A 329 7.52 12.42 -12.20
N GLY A 330 7.02 12.88 -13.36
CA GLY A 330 7.75 13.75 -14.30
C GLY A 330 8.19 15.07 -13.63
N LYS A 331 7.34 15.69 -12.81
CA LYS A 331 7.71 16.90 -12.07
C LYS A 331 8.92 16.65 -11.13
N PHE A 332 8.91 15.56 -10.37
CA PHE A 332 10.03 15.23 -9.49
C PHE A 332 11.29 14.91 -10.28
N ARG A 333 11.19 14.19 -11.40
CA ARG A 333 12.33 13.89 -12.28
C ARG A 333 12.94 15.15 -12.91
N ARG A 334 12.11 16.09 -13.39
CA ARG A 334 12.62 17.37 -13.92
C ARG A 334 13.35 18.21 -12.86
N LEU A 335 12.90 18.17 -11.60
CA LEU A 335 13.50 18.94 -10.51
C LEU A 335 14.74 18.30 -9.92
N PHE A 336 14.80 16.97 -9.82
CA PHE A 336 15.85 16.26 -9.09
C PHE A 336 16.63 15.24 -9.94
N GLY A 337 16.21 14.98 -11.20
CA GLY A 337 16.90 14.06 -12.10
C GLY A 337 16.90 12.62 -11.59
N ASP A 338 18.07 11.97 -11.67
CA ASP A 338 18.29 10.57 -11.27
C ASP A 338 18.32 10.36 -9.75
N ASP A 339 18.30 11.44 -8.97
CA ASP A 339 18.28 11.36 -7.51
C ASP A 339 16.93 10.89 -6.95
N VAL A 340 15.93 10.70 -7.82
CA VAL A 340 14.57 10.23 -7.47
C VAL A 340 14.39 8.75 -7.79
N ALA A 341 13.98 7.98 -6.79
CA ALA A 341 13.47 6.61 -6.93
C ALA A 341 11.94 6.57 -6.78
N ILE A 342 11.28 5.76 -7.61
CA ILE A 342 9.81 5.63 -7.61
C ILE A 342 9.40 4.24 -7.13
N LEU A 343 8.51 4.15 -6.12
CA LEU A 343 8.04 2.88 -5.56
C LEU A 343 6.51 2.79 -5.51
N HIS A 344 5.91 1.93 -6.37
CA HIS A 344 4.45 1.69 -6.37
C HIS A 344 4.08 0.27 -6.83
N SER A 345 2.81 -0.09 -6.66
CA SER A 345 2.28 -1.43 -6.92
C SER A 345 2.28 -1.83 -8.41
N SER A 346 2.22 -0.87 -9.34
CA SER A 346 2.19 -1.12 -10.79
C SER A 346 3.55 -1.41 -11.41
N LEU A 347 4.67 -1.18 -10.68
CA LEU A 347 6.00 -1.59 -11.13
C LEU A 347 6.11 -3.10 -11.19
N SER A 348 6.79 -3.64 -12.19
CA SER A 348 7.17 -5.04 -12.26
C SER A 348 8.07 -5.45 -11.07
N LEU A 349 8.21 -6.74 -10.85
CA LEU A 349 9.07 -7.23 -9.76
C LEU A 349 10.54 -6.83 -9.95
N GLY A 350 11.00 -6.76 -11.20
CA GLY A 350 12.36 -6.34 -11.54
C GLY A 350 12.56 -4.85 -11.29
N GLU A 351 11.69 -4.00 -11.82
CA GLU A 351 11.73 -2.55 -11.60
C GLU A 351 11.75 -2.20 -10.10
N ARG A 352 10.94 -2.89 -9.27
CA ARG A 352 10.96 -2.69 -7.81
C ARG A 352 12.27 -3.11 -7.16
N ALA A 353 12.87 -4.21 -7.62
CA ALA A 353 14.16 -4.67 -7.11
C ALA A 353 15.28 -3.68 -7.48
N ASP A 354 15.25 -3.15 -8.71
CA ASP A 354 16.21 -2.17 -9.20
C ASP A 354 16.11 -0.85 -8.41
N GLU A 355 14.90 -0.30 -8.24
CA GLU A 355 14.71 0.92 -7.44
C GLU A 355 15.13 0.72 -5.98
N TYR A 356 14.80 -0.43 -5.38
CA TYR A 356 15.26 -0.77 -4.03
C TYR A 356 16.80 -0.78 -3.93
N THR A 357 17.47 -1.33 -4.94
CA THR A 357 18.94 -1.38 -5.02
C THR A 357 19.53 0.01 -5.19
N ARG A 358 18.96 0.87 -6.05
CA ARG A 358 19.38 2.27 -6.22
C ARG A 358 19.33 3.04 -4.89
N ILE A 359 18.24 2.89 -4.13
CA ILE A 359 18.07 3.51 -2.81
C ILE A 359 19.09 2.94 -1.81
N LYS A 360 19.20 1.61 -1.71
CA LYS A 360 20.11 0.92 -0.76
C LYS A 360 21.57 1.31 -0.99
N THR A 361 21.98 1.44 -2.24
CA THR A 361 23.36 1.84 -2.63
C THR A 361 23.64 3.33 -2.50
N GLY A 362 22.61 4.17 -2.30
CA GLY A 362 22.74 5.62 -2.21
C GLY A 362 22.84 6.33 -3.58
N ARG A 363 22.39 5.69 -4.65
CA ARG A 363 22.24 6.31 -5.98
C ARG A 363 21.00 7.17 -6.11
N ALA A 364 20.04 7.04 -5.20
CA ALA A 364 18.86 7.87 -5.10
C ALA A 364 18.64 8.27 -3.62
N HIS A 365 18.50 9.57 -3.38
CA HIS A 365 18.30 10.15 -2.03
C HIS A 365 16.84 10.54 -1.78
N ILE A 366 16.03 10.63 -2.82
CA ILE A 366 14.60 10.99 -2.73
C ILE A 366 13.77 9.79 -3.19
N VAL A 367 12.86 9.35 -2.33
CA VAL A 367 11.93 8.27 -2.65
C VAL A 367 10.52 8.84 -2.73
N VAL A 368 9.87 8.69 -3.88
CA VAL A 368 8.45 9.03 -4.05
C VAL A 368 7.67 7.74 -4.28
N GLY A 369 6.61 7.52 -3.52
CA GLY A 369 5.88 6.28 -3.70
C GLY A 369 4.60 6.18 -2.89
N THR A 370 3.95 5.01 -3.01
CA THR A 370 2.71 4.72 -2.30
C THR A 370 3.01 4.16 -0.89
N ARG A 371 2.00 3.66 -0.20
CA ARG A 371 2.11 3.14 1.17
C ARG A 371 3.38 2.34 1.46
N SER A 372 3.76 1.42 0.58
CA SER A 372 4.92 0.54 0.77
C SER A 372 6.28 1.26 0.70
N ALA A 373 6.34 2.45 0.11
CA ALA A 373 7.58 3.24 0.04
C ALA A 373 8.06 3.70 1.43
N VAL A 374 7.20 3.63 2.45
CA VAL A 374 7.62 3.85 3.85
C VAL A 374 8.72 2.89 4.31
N PHE A 375 8.92 1.75 3.62
CA PHE A 375 9.97 0.76 3.88
C PHE A 375 11.22 0.92 3.02
N ALA A 376 11.33 1.98 2.24
CA ALA A 376 12.50 2.24 1.42
C ALA A 376 13.80 2.21 2.26
N PRO A 377 14.87 1.51 1.79
CA PRO A 377 16.09 1.30 2.57
C PRO A 377 17.04 2.51 2.51
N VAL A 378 16.50 3.69 2.79
CA VAL A 378 17.26 4.95 2.80
C VAL A 378 18.25 4.98 3.95
N LYS A 379 19.40 5.61 3.72
CA LYS A 379 20.41 5.93 4.74
C LYS A 379 20.23 7.38 5.16
N ASN A 380 20.50 7.70 6.43
CA ASN A 380 20.47 9.09 6.95
C ASN A 380 19.16 9.83 6.65
N LEU A 381 18.03 9.23 7.06
CA LEU A 381 16.69 9.80 6.84
C LEU A 381 16.55 11.17 7.50
N GLY A 382 16.18 12.20 6.74
CA GLY A 382 15.95 13.58 7.22
C GLY A 382 14.49 13.97 7.31
N ILE A 383 13.68 13.53 6.35
CA ILE A 383 12.26 13.90 6.29
C ILE A 383 11.40 12.77 5.70
N ILE A 384 10.21 12.58 6.27
CA ILE A 384 9.11 11.85 5.63
C ILE A 384 7.95 12.82 5.44
N VAL A 385 7.45 12.92 4.22
CA VAL A 385 6.23 13.68 3.88
C VAL A 385 5.12 12.68 3.56
N ILE A 386 3.93 12.86 4.13
CA ILE A 386 2.73 12.09 3.80
C ILE A 386 1.68 13.06 3.27
N ASP A 387 1.47 13.04 1.97
CA ASP A 387 0.43 13.85 1.32
C ASP A 387 -0.92 13.15 1.40
N GLU A 388 -2.00 13.93 1.53
CA GLU A 388 -3.37 13.45 1.77
C GLU A 388 -3.42 12.39 2.90
N GLU A 389 -2.85 12.72 4.07
CA GLU A 389 -2.57 11.79 5.18
C GLU A 389 -3.82 11.07 5.74
N GLY A 390 -5.01 11.65 5.56
CA GLY A 390 -6.30 11.07 5.95
C GLY A 390 -6.79 9.93 5.03
N GLU A 391 -6.03 9.59 3.97
CA GLU A 391 -6.45 8.55 3.02
C GLU A 391 -6.37 7.14 3.61
N GLY A 392 -7.47 6.39 3.48
CA GLY A 392 -7.57 5.02 3.98
C GLY A 392 -6.57 4.04 3.32
N THR A 393 -6.04 4.37 2.13
CA THR A 393 -5.06 3.52 1.42
C THR A 393 -3.72 3.39 2.14
N TYR A 394 -3.41 4.26 3.09
CA TYR A 394 -2.22 4.16 3.95
C TYR A 394 -2.33 3.07 5.02
N LYS A 395 -3.52 2.51 5.26
CA LYS A 395 -3.74 1.33 6.09
C LYS A 395 -3.63 0.05 5.24
N SER A 396 -2.87 -0.95 5.72
CA SER A 396 -2.78 -2.26 5.07
C SER A 396 -3.95 -3.15 5.48
N GLU A 397 -4.67 -3.71 4.50
CA GLU A 397 -5.78 -4.66 4.72
C GLU A 397 -5.29 -6.10 4.94
N SER A 398 -4.07 -6.42 4.52
CA SER A 398 -3.42 -7.73 4.70
C SER A 398 -2.32 -7.68 5.76
N ALA A 399 -1.93 -8.83 6.30
CA ALA A 399 -0.84 -8.93 7.27
C ALA A 399 0.52 -8.57 6.63
N PRO A 400 1.31 -7.75 7.34
CA PRO A 400 1.01 -7.01 8.56
C PRO A 400 0.03 -5.86 8.30
N ARG A 401 -0.95 -5.69 9.19
CA ARG A 401 -1.98 -4.63 9.07
C ARG A 401 -1.48 -3.30 9.64
N TYR A 402 -0.37 -2.81 9.11
CA TYR A 402 0.23 -1.54 9.54
C TYR A 402 -0.48 -0.33 8.93
N HIS A 403 -0.31 0.82 9.57
CA HIS A 403 -0.61 2.13 8.99
C HIS A 403 0.71 2.85 8.65
N ALA A 404 0.86 3.34 7.42
CA ALA A 404 2.13 3.97 6.98
C ALA A 404 2.52 5.18 7.84
N ARG A 405 1.55 5.96 8.34
CA ARG A 405 1.78 7.07 9.27
C ARG A 405 2.48 6.62 10.55
N ASP A 406 2.07 5.48 11.12
CA ASP A 406 2.66 4.99 12.37
C ASP A 406 4.06 4.43 12.14
N VAL A 407 4.28 3.74 11.02
CA VAL A 407 5.61 3.31 10.59
C VAL A 407 6.52 4.52 10.34
N ALA A 408 6.02 5.56 9.66
CA ALA A 408 6.76 6.79 9.41
C ALA A 408 7.18 7.50 10.72
N LYS A 409 6.26 7.59 11.71
CA LYS A 409 6.59 8.12 13.06
C LYS A 409 7.72 7.34 13.70
N GLN A 410 7.65 6.00 13.65
CA GLN A 410 8.66 5.13 14.26
C GLN A 410 10.01 5.28 13.57
N ARG A 411 10.05 5.38 12.24
CA ARG A 411 11.27 5.64 11.48
C ARG A 411 11.86 7.02 11.77
N CYS A 412 11.02 8.06 11.78
CA CYS A 412 11.47 9.40 12.15
C CYS A 412 12.04 9.44 13.57
N PHE A 413 11.44 8.70 14.51
CA PHE A 413 12.00 8.55 15.87
C PHE A 413 13.38 7.87 15.86
N TYR A 414 13.59 6.81 15.04
CA TYR A 414 14.89 6.13 14.96
C TYR A 414 16.01 7.00 14.38
N HIS A 415 15.67 7.90 13.45
CA HIS A 415 16.62 8.74 12.71
C HIS A 415 16.71 10.20 13.21
N ASN A 416 15.96 10.55 14.24
CA ASN A 416 15.78 11.95 14.64
C ASN A 416 15.32 12.83 13.46
N ALA A 417 14.41 12.30 12.64
CA ALA A 417 13.96 12.91 11.39
C ALA A 417 12.63 13.65 11.56
N PHE A 418 12.31 14.51 10.60
CA PHE A 418 11.08 15.29 10.57
C PHE A 418 9.95 14.55 9.86
N LEU A 419 8.76 14.49 10.48
CA LEU A 419 7.54 13.98 9.85
C LEU A 419 6.60 15.12 9.51
N LEU A 420 6.28 15.28 8.24
CA LEU A 420 5.27 16.23 7.75
C LEU A 420 4.04 15.48 7.24
N LEU A 421 2.93 15.66 7.94
CA LEU A 421 1.60 15.22 7.51
C LEU A 421 0.92 16.37 6.79
N ALA A 422 0.30 16.10 5.64
CA ALA A 422 -0.35 17.16 4.89
C ALA A 422 -1.68 16.71 4.30
N SER A 423 -2.69 17.56 4.34
CA SER A 423 -3.99 17.35 3.68
C SER A 423 -4.78 18.66 3.60
N ALA A 424 -5.74 18.71 2.68
CA ALA A 424 -6.80 19.71 2.70
C ALA A 424 -7.86 19.40 3.78
N THR A 425 -8.09 18.12 4.01
CA THR A 425 -9.03 17.56 4.96
C THR A 425 -8.29 16.52 5.81
N PRO A 426 -7.50 16.96 6.81
CA PRO A 426 -6.75 16.06 7.69
C PRO A 426 -7.66 15.03 8.36
N SER A 427 -7.10 13.87 8.76
CA SER A 427 -7.83 12.96 9.63
C SER A 427 -8.12 13.64 10.97
N LEU A 428 -9.28 13.33 11.57
CA LEU A 428 -9.67 13.91 12.86
C LEU A 428 -8.65 13.59 13.94
N GLU A 429 -8.00 12.42 13.87
CA GLU A 429 -6.93 12.03 14.78
C GLU A 429 -5.70 12.94 14.65
N SER A 430 -5.27 13.25 13.41
CA SER A 430 -4.11 14.12 13.18
C SER A 430 -4.40 15.56 13.58
N TYR A 431 -5.58 16.06 13.23
CA TYR A 431 -5.97 17.42 13.60
C TYR A 431 -6.18 17.57 15.11
N TYR A 432 -6.77 16.58 15.79
CA TYR A 432 -6.85 16.53 17.25
C TYR A 432 -5.47 16.59 17.90
N ASN A 433 -4.51 15.77 17.42
CA ASN A 433 -3.14 15.78 17.92
C ASN A 433 -2.45 17.15 17.71
N ALA A 434 -2.78 17.85 16.61
CA ALA A 434 -2.28 19.20 16.38
C ALA A 434 -2.91 20.22 17.35
N LYS A 435 -4.23 20.14 17.60
CA LYS A 435 -4.94 21.03 18.54
C LYS A 435 -4.48 20.88 19.98
N ILE A 436 -4.12 19.67 20.42
CA ILE A 436 -3.58 19.44 21.78
C ILE A 436 -2.05 19.62 21.85
N GLY A 437 -1.40 20.15 20.80
CA GLY A 437 0.02 20.49 20.78
C GLY A 437 1.00 19.33 20.62
N ARG A 438 0.52 18.11 20.31
CA ARG A 438 1.39 16.96 19.97
C ARG A 438 2.04 17.09 18.60
N TYR A 439 1.38 17.78 17.66
CA TYR A 439 1.90 18.15 16.35
C TYR A 439 1.90 19.66 16.23
N SER A 440 2.88 20.23 15.52
CA SER A 440 2.87 21.63 15.15
C SER A 440 1.91 21.86 13.99
N LEU A 441 0.91 22.74 14.16
CA LEU A 441 -0.07 23.04 13.11
C LEU A 441 0.41 24.21 12.25
N PHE A 442 0.37 24.01 10.93
CA PHE A 442 0.56 25.04 9.91
C PHE A 442 -0.63 25.07 8.97
N GLU A 443 -1.03 26.24 8.53
CA GLU A 443 -2.24 26.41 7.73
C GLU A 443 -1.97 27.26 6.48
N LEU A 444 -2.46 26.76 5.32
CA LEU A 444 -2.51 27.46 4.05
C LEU A 444 -3.99 27.55 3.61
N ASP A 445 -4.69 28.55 4.08
CA ASP A 445 -6.14 28.74 3.90
C ASP A 445 -6.50 29.49 2.61
N GLU A 446 -5.51 29.95 1.83
CA GLU A 446 -5.68 30.64 0.57
C GLU A 446 -5.25 29.78 -0.61
N ARG A 447 -5.96 29.87 -1.74
CA ARG A 447 -5.54 29.25 -3.01
C ARG A 447 -4.41 30.06 -3.65
N TYR A 448 -3.49 29.35 -4.30
CA TYR A 448 -2.46 30.01 -5.12
C TYR A 448 -3.12 30.86 -6.21
N ASN A 449 -2.63 32.07 -6.46
CA ASN A 449 -3.17 33.06 -7.41
C ASN A 449 -4.61 33.52 -7.11
N ASN A 450 -5.07 33.52 -5.86
CA ASN A 450 -6.41 33.99 -5.46
C ASN A 450 -7.56 33.35 -6.28
N ALA A 451 -7.40 32.11 -6.74
CA ALA A 451 -8.43 31.42 -7.52
C ALA A 451 -9.73 31.28 -6.69
N VAL A 452 -10.84 31.69 -7.27
CA VAL A 452 -12.16 31.67 -6.62
C VAL A 452 -12.63 30.23 -6.41
N LEU A 453 -13.29 29.98 -5.27
CA LEU A 453 -13.96 28.71 -5.04
C LEU A 453 -15.15 28.55 -6.03
N PRO A 454 -15.45 27.32 -6.47
CA PRO A 454 -16.63 27.08 -7.31
C PRO A 454 -17.92 27.36 -6.52
N ASP A 455 -18.97 27.74 -7.23
CA ASP A 455 -20.31 27.83 -6.66
C ASP A 455 -20.86 26.44 -6.39
N VAL A 456 -21.34 26.19 -5.17
CA VAL A 456 -21.84 24.87 -4.76
C VAL A 456 -23.31 24.94 -4.45
N TYR A 457 -24.09 24.07 -5.09
CA TYR A 457 -25.54 23.95 -4.93
C TYR A 457 -25.88 22.56 -4.38
N ILE A 458 -26.66 22.53 -3.30
CA ILE A 458 -27.22 21.28 -2.76
C ILE A 458 -28.61 21.11 -3.34
N VAL A 459 -28.85 20.01 -4.06
CA VAL A 459 -30.11 19.71 -4.71
C VAL A 459 -30.88 18.67 -3.91
N ASP A 460 -32.13 19.04 -3.50
CA ASP A 460 -33.02 18.13 -2.77
C ASP A 460 -33.74 17.17 -3.72
N MET A 461 -33.32 15.92 -3.74
CA MET A 461 -33.90 14.87 -4.58
C MET A 461 -35.31 14.45 -4.15
N ARG A 462 -35.78 14.87 -2.96
CA ARG A 462 -37.19 14.65 -2.55
C ARG A 462 -38.12 15.55 -3.37
N VAL A 463 -37.74 16.80 -3.58
CA VAL A 463 -38.49 17.76 -4.41
C VAL A 463 -38.51 17.29 -5.87
N GLU A 464 -37.39 16.79 -6.40
CA GLU A 464 -37.32 16.21 -7.75
C GLU A 464 -38.32 15.05 -7.90
N GLN A 465 -38.38 14.13 -6.94
CA GLN A 465 -39.32 13.02 -6.97
C GLN A 465 -40.79 13.44 -6.83
N GLN A 466 -41.08 14.45 -6.01
CA GLN A 466 -42.44 15.01 -5.89
C GLN A 466 -42.91 15.66 -7.22
N ASN A 467 -41.97 16.24 -7.97
CA ASN A 467 -42.23 16.83 -9.30
C ASN A 467 -42.23 15.77 -10.43
N GLY A 468 -42.18 14.47 -10.09
CA GLY A 468 -42.23 13.36 -11.06
C GLY A 468 -40.89 12.98 -11.69
N ASN A 469 -39.77 13.59 -11.26
CA ASN A 469 -38.43 13.18 -11.69
C ASN A 469 -37.91 12.01 -10.87
N HIS A 470 -37.93 10.80 -11.42
CA HIS A 470 -37.39 9.58 -10.83
C HIS A 470 -36.03 9.18 -11.38
N SER A 471 -35.40 10.02 -12.18
CA SER A 471 -34.07 9.89 -12.74
C SER A 471 -33.00 9.86 -11.62
N ALA A 472 -31.81 9.33 -11.93
CA ALA A 472 -30.63 9.49 -11.09
C ALA A 472 -30.10 10.94 -11.11
N PHE A 473 -30.57 11.75 -12.08
CA PHE A 473 -30.15 13.13 -12.30
C PHE A 473 -31.27 14.09 -11.98
N SER A 474 -30.97 15.13 -11.22
CA SER A 474 -31.91 16.26 -11.02
C SER A 474 -31.98 17.13 -12.28
N MET A 475 -33.11 17.79 -12.46
CA MET A 475 -33.27 18.70 -13.58
C MET A 475 -32.22 19.82 -13.58
N PRO A 476 -31.89 20.48 -12.45
CA PRO A 476 -30.81 21.47 -12.42
C PRO A 476 -29.45 20.92 -12.90
N LEU A 477 -29.11 19.66 -12.60
CA LEU A 477 -27.85 19.06 -13.06
C LEU A 477 -27.88 18.79 -14.57
N ILE A 478 -29.02 18.31 -15.11
CA ILE A 478 -29.21 18.09 -16.54
C ILE A 478 -29.06 19.43 -17.31
N ASP A 479 -29.65 20.50 -16.81
CA ASP A 479 -29.58 21.82 -17.44
C ASP A 479 -28.14 22.38 -17.44
N GLU A 480 -27.41 22.24 -16.34
CA GLU A 480 -26.01 22.67 -16.28
C GLU A 480 -25.09 21.79 -17.17
N MET A 481 -25.36 20.49 -17.30
CA MET A 481 -24.64 19.62 -18.24
C MET A 481 -24.89 20.02 -19.69
N ARG A 482 -26.16 20.40 -20.03
CA ARG A 482 -26.52 20.88 -21.36
C ARG A 482 -25.77 22.17 -21.72
N LYS A 483 -25.73 23.14 -20.79
CA LYS A 483 -24.94 24.38 -20.97
C LYS A 483 -23.45 24.10 -21.19
N ASN A 484 -22.88 23.15 -20.45
CA ASN A 484 -21.46 22.76 -20.62
C ASN A 484 -21.18 22.18 -22.00
N LEU A 485 -22.07 21.27 -22.48
CA LEU A 485 -21.95 20.70 -23.82
C LEU A 485 -22.06 21.75 -24.91
N GLU A 486 -22.99 22.70 -24.79
CA GLU A 486 -23.18 23.83 -25.72
C GLU A 486 -21.94 24.75 -25.75
N ASN A 487 -21.27 24.94 -24.61
CA ASN A 487 -20.08 25.76 -24.47
C ASN A 487 -18.76 25.02 -24.81
N GLY A 488 -18.81 23.73 -25.14
CA GLY A 488 -17.63 22.89 -25.33
C GLY A 488 -16.82 22.70 -24.07
N GLU A 489 -17.48 22.78 -22.90
CA GLU A 489 -16.85 22.58 -21.57
C GLU A 489 -17.07 21.15 -21.06
N GLN A 490 -16.18 20.71 -20.16
CA GLN A 490 -16.21 19.34 -19.65
C GLN A 490 -16.90 19.24 -18.29
N SER A 491 -17.50 18.08 -18.03
CA SER A 491 -18.20 17.77 -16.78
C SER A 491 -17.65 16.53 -16.10
N ILE A 492 -17.54 16.56 -14.76
CA ILE A 492 -17.21 15.41 -13.91
C ILE A 492 -18.45 14.97 -13.15
N LEU A 493 -18.81 13.69 -13.24
CA LEU A 493 -19.90 13.09 -12.48
C LEU A 493 -19.34 12.04 -11.53
N LEU A 494 -19.35 12.36 -10.24
CA LEU A 494 -18.87 11.46 -9.18
C LEU A 494 -20.03 10.60 -8.68
N LEU A 495 -19.87 9.28 -8.81
CA LEU A 495 -20.74 8.29 -8.19
C LEU A 495 -20.01 7.64 -7.01
N ASN A 496 -20.53 7.78 -5.80
CA ASN A 496 -19.98 7.04 -4.69
C ASN A 496 -20.47 5.59 -4.67
N ARG A 497 -19.62 4.65 -5.19
CA ARG A 497 -19.93 3.22 -5.31
C ARG A 497 -19.77 2.45 -3.98
N ARG A 498 -19.03 2.98 -3.00
CA ARG A 498 -18.82 2.31 -1.71
C ARG A 498 -20.07 2.40 -0.83
N GLY A 499 -20.99 1.48 -1.00
CA GLY A 499 -22.20 1.37 -0.20
C GLY A 499 -23.14 0.30 -0.77
N TYR A 500 -22.79 -0.99 -0.59
CA TYR A 500 -23.75 -2.10 -0.79
C TYR A 500 -24.87 -2.11 0.28
N HIS A 501 -25.00 -1.01 1.07
CA HIS A 501 -25.89 -0.96 2.22
C HIS A 501 -27.19 -0.30 1.83
N THR A 502 -28.25 -1.01 2.04
CA THR A 502 -29.61 -0.48 2.11
C THR A 502 -29.83 0.06 3.53
N SER A 503 -29.30 1.26 3.83
CA SER A 503 -29.76 1.97 5.03
C SER A 503 -31.25 2.29 4.86
N VAL A 504 -31.99 2.08 5.93
CA VAL A 504 -33.41 2.41 5.92
C VAL A 504 -33.59 3.89 6.20
N ARG A 505 -34.25 4.59 5.30
CA ARG A 505 -34.53 6.02 5.45
C ARG A 505 -36.00 6.31 5.34
N CYS A 506 -36.40 7.35 6.05
CA CYS A 506 -37.74 7.87 5.94
C CYS A 506 -37.93 8.65 4.62
N ALA A 507 -39.00 8.32 3.89
CA ALA A 507 -39.37 9.03 2.67
C ALA A 507 -39.70 10.51 2.92
N THR A 508 -40.22 10.82 4.13
CA THR A 508 -40.70 12.15 4.45
C THR A 508 -39.61 13.09 4.96
N CYS A 509 -38.80 12.64 5.95
CA CYS A 509 -37.79 13.50 6.58
C CYS A 509 -36.34 13.19 6.19
N GLY A 510 -36.11 12.13 5.38
CA GLY A 510 -34.79 11.74 4.93
C GLY A 510 -33.92 11.05 5.99
N LYS A 511 -34.25 11.13 7.28
CA LYS A 511 -33.44 10.57 8.38
C LYS A 511 -33.32 9.05 8.28
N ALA A 512 -32.10 8.55 8.51
CA ALA A 512 -31.86 7.12 8.67
C ALA A 512 -32.26 6.64 10.07
N ILE A 513 -32.54 5.33 10.21
CA ILE A 513 -32.67 4.71 11.53
C ILE A 513 -31.27 4.42 12.06
N GLU A 514 -30.97 4.92 13.25
CA GLU A 514 -29.67 4.79 13.88
C GLU A 514 -29.66 3.76 15.02
N CYS A 515 -28.50 3.15 15.25
CA CYS A 515 -28.28 2.24 16.36
C CYS A 515 -28.24 3.01 17.70
N PRO A 516 -29.00 2.63 18.70
CA PRO A 516 -29.01 3.31 20.00
C PRO A 516 -27.67 3.20 20.74
N ASN A 517 -26.84 2.18 20.43
CA ASN A 517 -25.57 1.94 21.10
C ASN A 517 -24.37 2.62 20.42
N CYS A 518 -24.47 2.92 19.12
CA CYS A 518 -23.34 3.35 18.29
C CYS A 518 -23.61 4.63 17.51
N ALA A 519 -24.85 5.14 17.51
CA ALA A 519 -25.29 6.26 16.65
C ALA A 519 -24.96 6.09 15.15
N LEU A 520 -24.86 4.82 14.70
CA LEU A 520 -24.59 4.47 13.30
C LEU A 520 -25.87 4.01 12.59
N PRO A 521 -26.06 4.31 11.30
CA PRO A 521 -27.20 3.86 10.52
C PRO A 521 -27.32 2.32 10.51
N LEU A 522 -28.57 1.83 10.67
CA LEU A 522 -28.88 0.41 10.61
C LEU A 522 -29.08 -0.05 9.15
N THR A 523 -28.65 -1.27 8.86
CA THR A 523 -28.81 -1.92 7.56
C THR A 523 -30.02 -2.86 7.54
N TYR A 524 -30.88 -2.74 6.53
CA TYR A 524 -32.05 -3.61 6.37
C TYR A 524 -31.71 -4.95 5.72
N HIS A 525 -32.15 -6.02 6.34
CA HIS A 525 -32.05 -7.39 5.84
C HIS A 525 -33.43 -7.90 5.39
N LYS A 526 -33.63 -7.93 4.08
CA LYS A 526 -34.90 -8.32 3.46
C LYS A 526 -35.33 -9.76 3.81
N ALA A 527 -34.35 -10.66 4.02
CA ALA A 527 -34.63 -12.08 4.26
C ALA A 527 -35.45 -12.35 5.57
N ASN A 528 -35.28 -11.49 6.58
CA ASN A 528 -35.94 -11.65 7.89
C ASN A 528 -36.65 -10.35 8.35
N GLY A 529 -36.74 -9.32 7.53
CA GLY A 529 -37.44 -8.08 7.87
C GLY A 529 -36.83 -7.27 9.01
N THR A 530 -35.55 -7.52 9.35
CA THR A 530 -34.87 -6.87 10.47
C THR A 530 -33.89 -5.80 10.00
N VAL A 531 -33.64 -4.81 10.86
CA VAL A 531 -32.55 -3.86 10.74
C VAL A 531 -31.44 -4.22 11.71
N VAL A 532 -30.20 -4.16 11.27
CA VAL A 532 -29.01 -4.65 12.01
C VAL A 532 -27.91 -3.60 12.03
N CYS A 533 -27.33 -3.37 13.19
CA CYS A 533 -26.07 -2.65 13.32
C CYS A 533 -24.90 -3.61 13.09
N HIS A 534 -24.21 -3.48 11.98
CA HIS A 534 -23.03 -4.30 11.68
C HIS A 534 -21.82 -3.96 12.54
N TYR A 535 -21.88 -2.90 13.33
CA TYR A 535 -20.80 -2.51 14.25
C TYR A 535 -20.88 -3.28 15.58
N CYS A 536 -22.06 -3.27 16.25
CA CYS A 536 -22.21 -3.90 17.57
C CYS A 536 -23.12 -5.15 17.59
N GLY A 537 -23.76 -5.48 16.45
CA GLY A 537 -24.70 -6.62 16.36
C GLY A 537 -26.13 -6.32 16.83
N TYR A 538 -26.43 -5.11 17.31
CA TYR A 538 -27.79 -4.72 17.65
C TYR A 538 -28.75 -4.94 16.48
N SER A 539 -29.91 -5.55 16.75
CA SER A 539 -30.89 -5.79 15.71
C SER A 539 -32.31 -5.67 16.26
N HIS A 540 -33.24 -5.19 15.44
CA HIS A 540 -34.69 -5.23 15.75
C HIS A 540 -35.51 -5.32 14.46
N THR A 541 -36.79 -5.66 14.59
CA THR A 541 -37.72 -5.68 13.45
C THR A 541 -38.02 -4.27 12.99
N LEU A 542 -38.02 -4.05 11.66
CA LEU A 542 -38.29 -2.74 11.07
C LEU A 542 -39.70 -2.29 11.43
N THR A 543 -39.82 -1.11 12.04
CA THR A 543 -41.15 -0.47 12.29
C THR A 543 -41.72 0.07 10.99
N ALA A 544 -43.07 0.07 10.89
CA ALA A 544 -43.77 0.55 9.69
C ALA A 544 -43.68 2.09 9.50
N VAL A 545 -43.35 2.82 10.57
CA VAL A 545 -43.34 4.28 10.59
C VAL A 545 -42.02 4.84 11.15
N CYS A 546 -41.67 6.02 10.70
CA CYS A 546 -40.45 6.72 11.17
C CYS A 546 -40.61 7.16 12.63
N PRO A 547 -39.69 6.82 13.54
CA PRO A 547 -39.75 7.25 14.94
C PRO A 547 -39.54 8.78 15.09
N SER A 548 -38.96 9.48 14.10
CA SER A 548 -38.73 10.91 14.18
C SER A 548 -39.91 11.76 13.67
N CYS A 549 -40.64 11.31 12.62
CA CYS A 549 -41.70 12.13 11.99
C CYS A 549 -42.98 11.38 11.66
N GLY A 550 -43.13 10.07 11.99
CA GLY A 550 -44.28 9.24 11.66
C GLY A 550 -44.44 8.87 10.17
N GLY A 551 -43.50 9.30 9.29
CA GLY A 551 -43.54 9.01 7.85
C GLY A 551 -43.19 7.56 7.51
N LYS A 552 -43.44 7.14 6.24
CA LYS A 552 -43.11 5.80 5.75
C LYS A 552 -41.61 5.64 5.43
N PHE A 553 -41.03 4.44 5.64
CA PHE A 553 -39.67 4.11 5.30
C PHE A 553 -39.52 3.77 3.82
N LEU A 554 -38.39 4.16 3.25
CA LEU A 554 -37.94 3.73 1.93
C LEU A 554 -36.65 2.92 2.05
N THR A 555 -36.60 1.78 1.35
CA THR A 555 -35.34 1.05 1.15
C THR A 555 -34.74 1.48 -0.19
N MET A 556 -33.50 1.94 -0.21
CA MET A 556 -32.84 2.34 -1.45
C MET A 556 -32.15 1.17 -2.14
N LYS A 557 -32.45 0.94 -3.45
CA LYS A 557 -31.71 -0.02 -4.28
C LYS A 557 -30.42 0.63 -4.79
N GLY A 558 -29.28 -0.07 -4.70
CA GLY A 558 -28.02 0.39 -5.30
C GLY A 558 -28.11 0.44 -6.84
N THR A 559 -27.56 1.50 -7.44
CA THR A 559 -27.43 1.64 -8.91
C THR A 559 -25.93 1.70 -9.24
N GLY A 560 -25.47 0.86 -10.19
CA GLY A 560 -24.06 0.83 -10.63
C GLY A 560 -23.71 1.95 -11.61
N THR A 561 -22.41 2.16 -11.86
CA THR A 561 -21.88 3.15 -12.82
C THR A 561 -22.36 2.91 -14.26
N GLN A 562 -22.55 1.65 -14.66
CA GLN A 562 -23.07 1.28 -15.98
C GLN A 562 -24.46 1.89 -16.23
N ARG A 563 -25.38 1.73 -15.28
CA ARG A 563 -26.74 2.29 -15.43
C ARG A 563 -26.75 3.82 -15.47
N ILE A 564 -25.80 4.47 -14.80
CA ILE A 564 -25.65 5.94 -14.89
C ILE A 564 -25.15 6.35 -16.27
N GLU A 565 -24.18 5.62 -16.84
CA GLU A 565 -23.68 5.83 -18.19
C GLU A 565 -24.79 5.65 -19.24
N ASP A 566 -25.58 4.56 -19.12
CA ASP A 566 -26.71 4.28 -20.02
C ASP A 566 -27.73 5.42 -19.96
N GLU A 567 -28.11 5.88 -18.76
CA GLU A 567 -29.08 6.98 -18.57
C GLU A 567 -28.57 8.33 -19.11
N ILE A 568 -27.25 8.64 -18.97
CA ILE A 568 -26.69 9.86 -19.59
C ILE A 568 -26.72 9.76 -21.10
N SER A 569 -26.43 8.60 -21.68
CA SER A 569 -26.43 8.38 -23.13
C SER A 569 -27.83 8.53 -23.71
N GLU A 570 -28.87 8.18 -22.96
CA GLU A 570 -30.29 8.45 -23.36
C GLU A 570 -30.62 9.95 -23.31
N ILE A 571 -30.16 10.69 -22.27
CA ILE A 571 -30.43 12.12 -22.11
C ILE A 571 -29.60 12.95 -23.12
N PHE A 572 -28.36 12.57 -23.37
CA PHE A 572 -27.40 13.27 -24.24
C PHE A 572 -26.80 12.35 -25.31
N PRO A 573 -27.53 11.93 -26.36
CA PRO A 573 -27.06 10.94 -27.34
C PRO A 573 -25.81 11.35 -28.14
N LYS A 574 -25.48 12.65 -28.17
CA LYS A 574 -24.30 13.18 -28.88
C LYS A 574 -23.07 13.40 -27.99
N ALA A 575 -23.23 13.26 -26.66
CA ALA A 575 -22.13 13.49 -25.74
C ALA A 575 -21.14 12.30 -25.73
N ARG A 576 -19.86 12.61 -25.73
CA ARG A 576 -18.78 11.61 -25.61
C ARG A 576 -18.53 11.34 -24.13
N ILE A 577 -18.93 10.15 -23.67
CA ILE A 577 -18.89 9.79 -22.25
C ILE A 577 -17.69 8.85 -21.99
N LEU A 578 -16.91 9.16 -20.95
CA LEU A 578 -15.83 8.31 -20.47
C LEU A 578 -16.19 7.72 -19.10
N ARG A 579 -16.29 6.39 -19.04
CA ARG A 579 -16.47 5.69 -17.76
C ARG A 579 -15.15 5.30 -17.14
N MET A 580 -14.98 5.63 -15.84
CA MET A 580 -13.79 5.37 -15.05
C MET A 580 -14.16 4.70 -13.72
N ASP A 581 -14.03 3.38 -13.67
CA ASP A 581 -14.18 2.58 -12.45
C ASP A 581 -13.11 1.47 -12.38
N ALA A 582 -13.04 0.76 -11.25
CA ALA A 582 -12.04 -0.28 -11.04
C ALA A 582 -12.11 -1.40 -12.10
N ASP A 583 -13.31 -1.68 -12.64
CA ASP A 583 -13.52 -2.75 -13.62
C ASP A 583 -12.98 -2.34 -15.02
N THR A 584 -13.03 -1.04 -15.34
CA THR A 584 -12.61 -0.51 -16.65
C THR A 584 -11.14 -0.10 -16.71
N THR A 585 -10.43 -0.10 -15.57
CA THR A 585 -9.05 0.40 -15.43
C THR A 585 -8.05 -0.67 -14.97
N ALA A 586 -8.42 -1.95 -14.97
CA ALA A 586 -7.59 -3.05 -14.49
C ALA A 586 -6.32 -3.32 -15.34
N ALA A 587 -6.29 -2.91 -16.61
CA ALA A 587 -5.12 -3.09 -17.48
C ALA A 587 -4.02 -2.06 -17.18
N LYS A 588 -2.76 -2.48 -17.19
CA LYS A 588 -1.58 -1.61 -17.06
C LYS A 588 -1.68 -0.49 -18.11
N ASN A 589 -1.56 0.77 -17.68
CA ASN A 589 -1.66 1.99 -18.49
C ASN A 589 -3.06 2.40 -19.02
N ALA A 590 -4.11 1.59 -18.83
CA ALA A 590 -5.47 1.96 -19.27
C ALA A 590 -6.00 3.21 -18.56
N PHE A 591 -5.66 3.37 -17.29
CA PHE A 591 -6.01 4.54 -16.49
C PHE A 591 -5.38 5.82 -17.05
N GLU A 592 -4.09 5.76 -17.35
CA GLU A 592 -3.33 6.92 -17.86
C GLU A 592 -3.78 7.36 -19.25
N SER A 593 -3.97 6.40 -20.19
CA SER A 593 -4.38 6.71 -21.55
C SER A 593 -5.77 7.37 -21.58
N LYS A 594 -6.70 6.86 -20.77
CA LYS A 594 -8.05 7.43 -20.65
C LYS A 594 -8.05 8.85 -20.08
N PHE A 595 -7.18 9.13 -19.11
CA PHE A 595 -7.04 10.47 -18.56
C PHE A 595 -6.41 11.46 -19.55
N LYS A 596 -5.39 11.04 -20.31
CA LYS A 596 -4.80 11.85 -21.37
C LYS A 596 -5.83 12.19 -22.43
N ALA A 597 -6.66 11.23 -22.84
CA ALA A 597 -7.75 11.43 -23.79
C ALA A 597 -8.82 12.42 -23.28
N PHE A 598 -9.20 12.33 -21.99
CA PHE A 598 -10.12 13.30 -21.40
C PHE A 598 -9.49 14.70 -21.31
N ALA A 599 -8.24 14.81 -20.89
CA ALA A 599 -7.51 16.08 -20.83
C ALA A 599 -7.33 16.74 -22.22
N ALA A 600 -7.20 15.92 -23.28
CA ALA A 600 -7.12 16.35 -24.67
C ALA A 600 -8.47 16.80 -25.26
N GLY A 601 -9.58 16.66 -24.51
CA GLY A 601 -10.93 17.04 -24.96
C GLY A 601 -11.60 16.01 -25.88
N GLU A 602 -11.10 14.75 -25.89
CA GLU A 602 -11.74 13.68 -26.67
C GLU A 602 -13.10 13.26 -26.09
N TYR A 603 -13.35 13.58 -24.82
CA TYR A 603 -14.58 13.28 -24.08
C TYR A 603 -15.14 14.53 -23.42
N ASP A 604 -16.47 14.61 -23.35
CA ASP A 604 -17.21 15.76 -22.80
C ASP A 604 -17.58 15.52 -21.33
N ILE A 605 -17.88 14.28 -20.97
CA ILE A 605 -18.35 13.89 -19.64
C ILE A 605 -17.53 12.70 -19.14
N ILE A 606 -16.97 12.83 -17.93
CA ILE A 606 -16.39 11.70 -17.24
C ILE A 606 -17.30 11.25 -16.09
N VAL A 607 -17.62 9.96 -16.05
CA VAL A 607 -18.41 9.32 -14.98
C VAL A 607 -17.51 8.34 -14.24
N GLY A 608 -17.42 8.45 -12.94
CA GLY A 608 -16.61 7.50 -12.19
C GLY A 608 -16.77 7.56 -10.69
N THR A 609 -15.95 6.76 -10.02
CA THR A 609 -15.92 6.68 -8.56
C THR A 609 -14.82 7.59 -7.99
N GLN A 610 -14.40 7.38 -6.76
CA GLN A 610 -13.36 8.19 -6.08
C GLN A 610 -12.06 8.38 -6.89
N MET A 611 -11.83 7.55 -7.90
CA MET A 611 -10.64 7.65 -8.76
C MET A 611 -10.58 8.96 -9.56
N ILE A 612 -11.73 9.54 -9.92
CA ILE A 612 -11.79 10.80 -10.67
C ILE A 612 -11.74 12.05 -9.77
N ALA A 613 -11.90 11.87 -8.47
CA ALA A 613 -11.86 12.95 -7.48
C ALA A 613 -10.45 13.45 -7.17
N LYS A 614 -9.40 12.67 -7.52
CA LYS A 614 -8.05 12.85 -6.98
C LYS A 614 -6.97 12.97 -8.07
N GLY A 615 -5.92 13.74 -7.78
CA GLY A 615 -4.62 13.68 -8.46
C GLY A 615 -4.50 14.43 -9.79
N LEU A 616 -5.56 14.91 -10.43
CA LEU A 616 -5.48 15.48 -11.78
C LEU A 616 -6.07 16.87 -11.87
N ASP A 617 -5.52 17.65 -12.79
CA ASP A 617 -5.96 18.99 -13.12
C ASP A 617 -6.53 19.02 -14.55
N PHE A 618 -7.79 19.41 -14.67
CA PHE A 618 -8.49 19.55 -15.94
C PHE A 618 -8.97 21.00 -16.12
N PRO A 619 -8.23 21.83 -16.85
CA PRO A 619 -8.56 23.25 -16.97
C PRO A 619 -9.92 23.52 -17.59
N ASN A 620 -10.44 22.60 -18.44
CA ASN A 620 -11.72 22.75 -19.14
C ASN A 620 -12.93 22.18 -18.36
N VAL A 621 -12.71 21.62 -17.15
CA VAL A 621 -13.79 21.15 -16.28
C VAL A 621 -14.37 22.31 -15.50
N THR A 622 -15.62 22.67 -15.80
CA THR A 622 -16.36 23.76 -15.15
C THR A 622 -17.54 23.28 -14.33
N LEU A 623 -17.97 22.01 -14.51
CA LEU A 623 -19.10 21.40 -13.79
C LEU A 623 -18.69 20.11 -13.09
N VAL A 624 -19.11 19.99 -11.81
CA VAL A 624 -18.97 18.77 -11.01
C VAL A 624 -20.33 18.37 -10.47
N GLY A 625 -20.80 17.17 -10.80
CA GLY A 625 -22.00 16.56 -10.23
C GLY A 625 -21.64 15.47 -9.22
N VAL A 626 -22.11 15.57 -7.97
CA VAL A 626 -21.96 14.53 -6.95
C VAL A 626 -23.27 13.79 -6.79
N LEU A 627 -23.28 12.52 -7.22
CA LEU A 627 -24.49 11.69 -7.28
C LEU A 627 -24.59 10.79 -6.04
N LYS A 628 -25.82 10.57 -5.54
CA LYS A 628 -26.12 9.64 -4.46
C LYS A 628 -25.24 9.82 -3.20
N THR A 629 -25.02 11.06 -2.82
CA THR A 629 -24.16 11.45 -1.68
C THR A 629 -24.53 10.73 -0.39
N ASP A 630 -25.84 10.49 -0.18
CA ASP A 630 -26.35 9.78 1.00
C ASP A 630 -25.78 8.36 1.19
N ASN A 631 -25.32 7.67 0.14
CA ASN A 631 -24.75 6.34 0.27
C ASN A 631 -23.43 6.36 1.05
N SER A 632 -22.65 7.42 0.91
CA SER A 632 -21.44 7.62 1.71
C SER A 632 -21.74 8.15 3.10
N LEU A 633 -22.67 9.07 3.19
CA LEU A 633 -23.07 9.70 4.44
C LEU A 633 -23.58 8.65 5.45
N TYR A 634 -24.34 7.67 4.97
CA TYR A 634 -24.97 6.63 5.82
C TYR A 634 -24.35 5.24 5.61
N ALA A 635 -23.04 5.16 5.45
CA ALA A 635 -22.34 3.89 5.20
C ALA A 635 -22.25 2.94 6.41
N GLY A 636 -22.78 3.32 7.58
CA GLY A 636 -22.76 2.47 8.79
C GLY A 636 -21.40 2.31 9.44
N ASP A 637 -20.50 3.26 9.23
CA ASP A 637 -19.15 3.36 9.74
C ASP A 637 -18.96 4.73 10.40
N PHE A 638 -18.28 4.77 11.56
CA PHE A 638 -18.06 6.01 12.30
C PHE A 638 -17.22 7.05 11.55
N ARG A 639 -16.49 6.66 10.51
CA ARG A 639 -15.73 7.56 9.61
C ARG A 639 -16.52 8.00 8.37
N ALA A 640 -17.79 7.60 8.25
CA ALA A 640 -18.61 7.88 7.07
C ALA A 640 -18.74 9.39 6.82
N TYR A 641 -18.94 10.18 7.87
CA TYR A 641 -19.06 11.63 7.79
C TYR A 641 -17.76 12.29 7.36
N GLU A 642 -16.64 11.92 7.99
CA GLU A 642 -15.30 12.38 7.63
C GLU A 642 -14.94 12.07 6.16
N ARG A 643 -15.18 10.82 5.73
CA ARG A 643 -14.94 10.40 4.33
C ARG A 643 -15.83 11.14 3.34
N THR A 644 -17.08 11.40 3.70
CA THR A 644 -18.02 12.14 2.84
C THR A 644 -17.61 13.60 2.73
N PHE A 645 -17.27 14.24 3.85
CA PHE A 645 -16.74 15.61 3.87
C PHE A 645 -15.49 15.74 2.98
N SER A 646 -14.50 14.85 3.20
CA SER A 646 -13.25 14.85 2.44
C SER A 646 -13.48 14.67 0.93
N LEU A 647 -14.32 13.69 0.56
CA LEU A 647 -14.63 13.42 -0.84
C LEU A 647 -15.29 14.60 -1.54
N ILE A 648 -16.31 15.20 -0.93
CA ILE A 648 -17.00 16.36 -1.50
C ILE A 648 -16.04 17.53 -1.64
N THR A 649 -15.29 17.87 -0.60
CA THR A 649 -14.30 18.96 -0.61
C THR A 649 -13.25 18.79 -1.71
N GLN A 650 -12.74 17.56 -1.90
CA GLN A 650 -11.76 17.27 -2.94
C GLN A 650 -12.33 17.41 -4.35
N VAL A 651 -13.55 16.93 -4.59
CA VAL A 651 -14.20 16.95 -5.90
C VAL A 651 -14.66 18.36 -6.26
N VAL A 652 -15.31 19.04 -5.33
CA VAL A 652 -15.69 20.45 -5.50
C VAL A 652 -14.47 21.30 -5.85
N GLY A 653 -13.34 21.03 -5.19
CA GLY A 653 -12.07 21.72 -5.47
C GLY A 653 -11.50 21.52 -6.88
N ARG A 654 -12.06 20.64 -7.72
CA ARG A 654 -11.64 20.40 -9.12
C ARG A 654 -12.28 21.35 -10.13
N GLY A 655 -13.47 21.84 -9.85
CA GLY A 655 -14.15 22.79 -10.74
C GLY A 655 -13.49 24.17 -10.74
N GLY A 656 -13.46 24.83 -11.92
CA GLY A 656 -13.09 26.25 -12.03
C GLY A 656 -11.59 26.52 -11.92
N ARG A 657 -10.75 25.71 -12.57
CA ARG A 657 -9.33 25.98 -12.80
C ARG A 657 -9.15 26.60 -14.20
N GLY A 658 -8.11 27.35 -14.43
CA GLY A 658 -7.86 27.98 -15.73
C GLY A 658 -8.63 29.30 -15.97
N GLY A 659 -9.05 30.02 -14.91
CA GLY A 659 -9.69 31.35 -15.03
C GLY A 659 -11.21 31.31 -15.23
N LYS A 660 -11.82 30.12 -15.40
CA LYS A 660 -13.28 29.97 -15.48
C LYS A 660 -13.88 29.67 -14.11
N ARG A 661 -15.05 30.24 -13.79
CA ARG A 661 -15.76 29.96 -12.55
C ARG A 661 -16.37 28.56 -12.60
N GLY A 662 -16.02 27.69 -11.61
CA GLY A 662 -16.57 26.34 -11.50
C GLY A 662 -17.93 26.30 -10.82
N ARG A 663 -18.68 25.26 -11.09
CA ARG A 663 -19.97 24.96 -10.44
C ARG A 663 -19.97 23.51 -9.95
N ALA A 664 -20.56 23.26 -8.77
CA ALA A 664 -20.73 21.93 -8.24
C ALA A 664 -22.18 21.72 -7.77
N LEU A 665 -22.78 20.61 -8.17
CA LEU A 665 -24.12 20.22 -7.73
C LEU A 665 -24.05 18.92 -6.93
N ILE A 666 -24.51 18.99 -5.67
CA ILE A 666 -24.52 17.84 -4.73
C ILE A 666 -25.96 17.35 -4.61
N GLN A 667 -26.27 16.18 -5.17
CA GLN A 667 -27.61 15.57 -5.10
C GLN A 667 -27.76 14.72 -3.85
N THR A 668 -28.78 15.01 -3.04
CA THR A 668 -29.03 14.32 -1.76
C THR A 668 -30.51 14.29 -1.41
N PHE A 669 -30.90 13.34 -0.57
CA PHE A 669 -32.24 13.29 0.09
C PHE A 669 -32.24 13.95 1.48
N THR A 670 -31.07 14.44 1.94
CA THR A 670 -30.90 15.09 3.25
C THR A 670 -30.14 16.42 3.10
N PRO A 671 -30.72 17.42 2.39
CA PRO A 671 -30.05 18.69 2.08
C PRO A 671 -29.62 19.49 3.32
N ASP A 672 -30.33 19.33 4.43
CA ASP A 672 -30.07 20.04 5.69
C ASP A 672 -28.95 19.40 6.54
N HIS A 673 -28.33 18.32 6.07
CA HIS A 673 -27.30 17.62 6.84
C HIS A 673 -26.03 18.49 6.95
N TYR A 674 -25.55 18.74 8.19
CA TYR A 674 -24.44 19.65 8.48
C TYR A 674 -23.16 19.31 7.69
N VAL A 675 -22.84 18.02 7.51
CA VAL A 675 -21.68 17.56 6.75
C VAL A 675 -21.69 18.09 5.32
N LEU A 676 -22.85 18.09 4.67
CA LEU A 676 -23.00 18.54 3.28
C LEU A 676 -22.84 20.05 3.16
N ASN A 677 -23.46 20.80 4.09
CA ASN A 677 -23.38 22.25 4.14
C ASN A 677 -21.95 22.73 4.42
N LEU A 678 -21.26 22.11 5.39
CA LEU A 678 -19.87 22.43 5.73
C LEU A 678 -18.90 22.01 4.62
N ALA A 679 -19.15 20.87 3.95
CA ALA A 679 -18.32 20.45 2.80
C ALA A 679 -18.53 21.36 1.57
N ALA A 680 -19.75 21.83 1.32
CA ALA A 680 -20.04 22.81 0.29
C ALA A 680 -19.26 24.11 0.50
N GLY A 681 -19.17 24.58 1.75
CA GLY A 681 -18.36 25.74 2.13
C GLY A 681 -16.86 25.45 2.32
N GLN A 682 -16.42 24.20 2.16
CA GLN A 682 -15.05 23.74 2.47
C GLN A 682 -14.57 24.13 3.89
N ASN A 683 -15.52 24.19 4.84
CA ASN A 683 -15.28 24.61 6.21
C ASN A 683 -14.91 23.43 7.09
N TYR A 684 -13.63 23.04 7.04
CA TYR A 684 -13.09 21.95 7.84
C TYR A 684 -13.06 22.26 9.36
N PRO A 685 -12.73 23.47 9.83
CA PRO A 685 -12.69 23.74 11.28
C PRO A 685 -14.03 23.53 11.97
N ASP A 686 -15.14 23.98 11.40
CA ASP A 686 -16.46 23.78 11.98
C ASP A 686 -16.91 22.30 11.84
N PHE A 687 -16.59 21.63 10.71
CA PHE A 687 -16.81 20.19 10.59
C PHE A 687 -16.09 19.40 11.70
N TYR A 688 -14.83 19.74 11.96
CA TYR A 688 -14.06 19.09 13.02
C TYR A 688 -14.71 19.30 14.40
N LYS A 689 -15.20 20.50 14.69
CA LYS A 689 -15.84 20.82 15.96
C LYS A 689 -17.07 19.97 16.23
N GLU A 690 -17.97 19.87 15.25
CA GLU A 690 -19.19 19.05 15.34
C GLU A 690 -18.85 17.55 15.48
N GLU A 691 -17.91 17.07 14.67
CA GLU A 691 -17.60 15.64 14.60
C GLU A 691 -16.79 15.16 15.82
N ILE A 692 -15.89 15.98 16.37
CA ILE A 692 -15.05 15.58 17.49
C ILE A 692 -15.87 15.39 18.78
N GLU A 693 -16.90 16.18 18.99
CA GLU A 693 -17.83 16.03 20.11
C GLU A 693 -18.59 14.71 20.05
N LEU A 694 -19.08 14.34 18.85
CA LEU A 694 -19.72 13.05 18.63
C LEU A 694 -18.76 11.88 18.91
N ARG A 695 -17.50 11.99 18.46
CA ARG A 695 -16.49 10.96 18.69
C ARG A 695 -16.13 10.79 20.15
N GLU A 696 -16.07 11.86 20.91
CA GLU A 696 -15.87 11.81 22.35
C GLU A 696 -17.03 11.13 23.08
N ALA A 697 -18.25 11.56 22.80
CA ALA A 697 -19.46 10.99 23.41
C ALA A 697 -19.63 9.49 23.15
N MET A 698 -19.26 9.06 21.94
CA MET A 698 -19.40 7.66 21.52
C MET A 698 -18.14 6.82 21.76
N LEU A 699 -17.07 7.37 22.31
CA LEU A 699 -15.77 6.72 22.47
C LEU A 699 -15.26 6.15 21.15
N TYR A 700 -15.12 6.99 20.13
CA TYR A 700 -14.43 6.69 18.87
C TYR A 700 -13.03 7.32 18.87
N GLN A 701 -12.20 6.99 17.87
CA GLN A 701 -10.91 7.62 17.65
C GLN A 701 -11.06 9.12 17.44
N PRO A 702 -10.26 9.97 18.08
CA PRO A 702 -9.00 9.71 18.81
C PRO A 702 -9.15 9.37 20.32
N PHE A 703 -10.35 9.30 20.87
CA PHE A 703 -10.58 9.12 22.31
C PHE A 703 -10.39 7.67 22.79
N CYS A 704 -10.46 6.71 21.91
CA CYS A 704 -10.05 5.32 22.14
C CYS A 704 -9.35 4.75 20.91
N ASP A 705 -8.70 3.59 21.05
CA ASP A 705 -8.31 2.75 19.94
C ASP A 705 -9.38 1.68 19.67
N ILE A 706 -9.46 1.24 18.43
CA ILE A 706 -10.40 0.22 18.00
C ILE A 706 -9.63 -0.99 17.50
N LEU A 707 -9.75 -2.12 18.20
CA LEU A 707 -9.17 -3.38 17.77
C LEU A 707 -10.27 -4.28 17.19
N VAL A 708 -10.13 -4.67 15.94
CA VAL A 708 -11.04 -5.58 15.25
C VAL A 708 -10.45 -6.99 15.26
N VAL A 709 -11.19 -7.96 15.80
CA VAL A 709 -10.85 -9.38 15.64
C VAL A 709 -11.78 -9.97 14.59
N GLY A 710 -11.22 -10.32 13.43
CA GLY A 710 -11.97 -10.88 12.31
C GLY A 710 -11.88 -12.40 12.24
N PHE A 711 -13.00 -13.06 11.88
CA PHE A 711 -13.12 -14.50 11.71
C PHE A 711 -13.65 -14.84 10.33
N THR A 712 -13.07 -15.83 9.65
CA THR A 712 -13.53 -16.28 8.32
C THR A 712 -13.57 -17.80 8.22
N SER A 713 -14.66 -18.38 7.70
CA SER A 713 -14.82 -19.81 7.41
C SER A 713 -15.70 -20.03 6.18
N LEU A 714 -15.63 -21.23 5.59
CA LEU A 714 -16.57 -21.67 4.57
C LEU A 714 -17.98 -21.93 5.13
N ILE A 715 -18.10 -22.12 6.44
CA ILE A 715 -19.35 -22.43 7.15
C ILE A 715 -19.67 -21.29 8.13
N ASP A 716 -20.82 -20.65 7.94
CA ASP A 716 -21.25 -19.48 8.73
C ASP A 716 -21.35 -19.78 10.23
N LYS A 717 -21.94 -20.94 10.59
CA LYS A 717 -22.08 -21.37 11.98
C LYS A 717 -20.74 -21.55 12.69
N GLU A 718 -19.72 -22.09 12.01
CA GLU A 718 -18.36 -22.23 12.58
C GLU A 718 -17.74 -20.87 12.88
N CYS A 719 -17.93 -19.88 11.98
CA CYS A 719 -17.48 -18.52 12.23
C CYS A 719 -18.08 -17.90 13.49
N ASN A 720 -19.40 -18.01 13.64
CA ASN A 720 -20.11 -17.47 14.80
C ASN A 720 -19.68 -18.13 16.12
N VAL A 721 -19.61 -19.47 16.13
CA VAL A 721 -19.17 -20.25 17.31
C VAL A 721 -17.75 -19.89 17.72
N ALA A 722 -16.84 -19.76 16.75
CA ALA A 722 -15.46 -19.35 17.01
C ALA A 722 -15.40 -17.92 17.58
N ALA A 723 -16.17 -16.99 17.04
CA ALA A 723 -16.21 -15.62 17.54
C ALA A 723 -16.76 -15.52 18.97
N LEU A 724 -17.82 -16.25 19.29
CA LEU A 724 -18.37 -16.34 20.66
C LEU A 724 -17.34 -16.95 21.62
N LYS A 725 -16.70 -18.05 21.23
CA LYS A 725 -15.67 -18.71 22.06
C LYS A 725 -14.47 -17.81 22.30
N PHE A 726 -14.01 -17.09 21.27
CA PHE A 726 -12.91 -16.14 21.41
C PHE A 726 -13.26 -15.01 22.38
N ARG A 727 -14.48 -14.48 22.28
CA ARG A 727 -14.98 -13.46 23.22
C ARG A 727 -14.95 -13.97 24.66
N ASP A 728 -15.48 -15.17 24.90
CA ASP A 728 -15.50 -15.79 26.23
C ASP A 728 -14.07 -16.01 26.81
N MET A 729 -13.12 -16.48 25.98
CA MET A 729 -11.73 -16.64 26.37
C MET A 729 -11.08 -15.28 26.73
N LEU A 730 -11.35 -14.24 25.92
CA LEU A 730 -10.84 -12.88 26.13
C LEU A 730 -11.38 -12.26 27.42
N GLU A 731 -12.72 -12.31 27.62
CA GLU A 731 -13.40 -11.73 28.79
C GLU A 731 -12.94 -12.44 30.08
N LYS A 732 -12.85 -13.77 30.10
CA LYS A 732 -12.34 -14.53 31.25
C LYS A 732 -10.90 -14.15 31.64
N ARG A 733 -10.01 -14.00 30.64
CA ARG A 733 -8.62 -13.63 30.91
C ARG A 733 -8.52 -12.17 31.36
N TRP A 734 -9.32 -11.28 30.75
CA TRP A 734 -9.39 -9.88 31.15
C TRP A 734 -9.86 -9.73 32.61
N GLU A 735 -10.94 -10.40 32.98
CA GLU A 735 -11.48 -10.39 34.36
C GLU A 735 -10.50 -10.97 35.40
N ALA A 736 -9.68 -11.96 35.01
CA ALA A 736 -8.73 -12.61 35.92
C ALA A 736 -7.47 -11.75 36.19
N GLU A 737 -6.87 -11.13 35.17
CA GLU A 737 -5.51 -10.59 35.28
C GLU A 737 -5.33 -9.18 34.66
N TYR A 738 -6.32 -8.63 33.91
CA TYR A 738 -6.18 -7.42 33.10
C TYR A 738 -7.29 -6.39 33.34
N THR A 739 -7.91 -6.37 34.52
CA THR A 739 -9.00 -5.42 34.88
C THR A 739 -8.56 -3.95 34.89
N ASP A 740 -7.24 -3.71 34.93
CA ASP A 740 -6.65 -2.38 34.80
C ASP A 740 -6.76 -1.80 33.37
N ILE A 741 -7.06 -2.63 32.37
CA ILE A 741 -7.24 -2.19 30.98
C ILE A 741 -8.70 -1.77 30.76
N PRO A 742 -8.97 -0.52 30.36
CA PRO A 742 -10.31 -0.13 29.93
C PRO A 742 -10.65 -0.85 28.62
N LEU A 743 -11.57 -1.82 28.69
CA LEU A 743 -11.95 -2.67 27.57
C LEU A 743 -13.48 -2.75 27.47
N ARG A 744 -14.00 -2.51 26.26
CA ARG A 744 -15.42 -2.77 25.94
C ARG A 744 -15.49 -3.64 24.70
N VAL A 745 -16.03 -4.85 24.83
CA VAL A 745 -16.18 -5.81 23.74
C VAL A 745 -17.57 -5.67 23.13
N LEU A 746 -17.65 -5.51 21.80
CA LEU A 746 -18.87 -5.42 21.02
C LEU A 746 -18.95 -6.58 20.02
N GLY A 747 -20.15 -7.11 19.83
CA GLY A 747 -20.39 -8.26 18.95
C GLY A 747 -20.40 -9.58 19.71
N PRO A 748 -20.28 -10.75 19.01
CA PRO A 748 -19.90 -10.85 17.57
C PRO A 748 -20.99 -10.35 16.63
N ALA A 749 -20.54 -9.76 15.52
CA ALA A 749 -21.41 -9.30 14.45
C ALA A 749 -20.87 -9.76 13.09
N ARG A 750 -21.74 -9.96 12.11
CA ARG A 750 -21.29 -10.19 10.73
C ARG A 750 -20.71 -8.91 10.16
N TYR A 751 -19.67 -9.07 9.34
CA TYR A 751 -19.25 -7.95 8.50
C TYR A 751 -20.39 -7.53 7.59
N VAL A 752 -20.38 -6.30 7.19
CA VAL A 752 -21.34 -5.73 6.26
C VAL A 752 -21.39 -6.54 4.94
N ILE A 753 -20.24 -6.82 4.32
CA ILE A 753 -20.14 -7.83 3.28
C ILE A 753 -19.86 -9.16 3.99
N SER A 754 -20.95 -9.87 4.32
CA SER A 754 -20.93 -11.07 5.15
C SER A 754 -20.26 -12.29 4.49
N LYS A 755 -20.03 -12.27 3.14
CA LYS A 755 -19.41 -13.36 2.39
C LYS A 755 -18.53 -12.82 1.26
N VAL A 756 -17.26 -13.23 1.24
CA VAL A 756 -16.29 -12.87 0.20
C VAL A 756 -15.53 -14.13 -0.23
N ASN A 757 -15.37 -14.34 -1.53
CA ASN A 757 -14.71 -15.53 -2.09
C ASN A 757 -15.19 -16.86 -1.46
N GLY A 758 -16.51 -17.00 -1.29
CA GLY A 758 -17.13 -18.20 -0.71
C GLY A 758 -17.04 -18.29 0.81
N ARG A 759 -16.27 -17.44 1.51
CA ARG A 759 -16.08 -17.48 2.96
C ARG A 759 -16.98 -16.49 3.68
N PHE A 760 -17.65 -16.94 4.74
CA PHE A 760 -18.40 -16.08 5.66
C PHE A 760 -17.46 -15.30 6.58
N ARG A 761 -17.90 -14.12 7.02
CA ARG A 761 -17.08 -13.18 7.78
C ARG A 761 -17.83 -12.66 9.01
N TRP A 762 -17.21 -12.84 10.17
CA TRP A 762 -17.67 -12.34 11.46
C TRP A 762 -16.58 -11.53 12.14
N ARG A 763 -16.95 -10.66 13.09
CA ARG A 763 -15.98 -9.86 13.84
C ARG A 763 -16.43 -9.58 15.27
N LEU A 764 -15.43 -9.31 16.11
CA LEU A 764 -15.54 -8.61 17.39
C LEU A 764 -14.87 -7.24 17.24
N ILE A 765 -15.43 -6.24 17.91
CA ILE A 765 -14.87 -4.90 17.98
C ILE A 765 -14.56 -4.60 19.44
N LEU A 766 -13.32 -4.26 19.72
CA LEU A 766 -12.86 -3.91 21.06
C LEU A 766 -12.53 -2.42 21.09
N LYS A 767 -13.24 -1.65 21.92
CA LYS A 767 -12.86 -0.28 22.27
C LYS A 767 -11.88 -0.33 23.45
N CYS A 768 -10.69 0.18 23.25
CA CYS A 768 -9.55 0.00 24.16
C CYS A 768 -8.56 1.15 24.08
N ARG A 769 -7.43 1.04 24.78
CA ARG A 769 -6.22 1.86 24.56
C ARG A 769 -5.08 0.93 24.18
N ASN A 770 -4.40 1.24 23.07
CA ASN A 770 -3.23 0.49 22.64
C ASN A 770 -2.09 0.67 23.63
N SER A 771 -1.89 -0.33 24.47
CA SER A 771 -0.88 -0.38 25.53
C SER A 771 -0.10 -1.69 25.46
N PRO A 772 1.11 -1.79 26.04
CA PRO A 772 1.83 -3.07 26.14
C PRO A 772 0.99 -4.16 26.81
N ARG A 773 0.22 -3.82 27.85
CA ARG A 773 -0.68 -4.75 28.57
C ARG A 773 -1.81 -5.27 27.69
N LEU A 774 -2.44 -4.39 26.85
CA LEU A 774 -3.46 -4.84 25.90
C LEU A 774 -2.84 -5.80 24.86
N ARG A 775 -1.67 -5.48 24.36
CA ARG A 775 -0.99 -6.32 23.36
C ARG A 775 -0.64 -7.69 23.94
N GLU A 776 -0.20 -7.77 25.21
CA GLU A 776 0.03 -9.02 25.94
C GLU A 776 -1.26 -9.83 26.07
N LEU A 777 -2.35 -9.24 26.58
CA LEU A 777 -3.68 -9.87 26.66
C LEU A 777 -4.11 -10.46 25.33
N MET A 778 -3.99 -9.68 24.26
CA MET A 778 -4.38 -10.14 22.93
C MET A 778 -3.48 -11.23 22.37
N GLU A 779 -2.14 -11.12 22.56
CA GLU A 779 -1.20 -12.13 22.13
C GLU A 779 -1.47 -13.48 22.79
N LEU A 780 -1.69 -13.50 24.11
CA LEU A 780 -2.01 -14.73 24.87
C LEU A 780 -3.32 -15.34 24.39
N THR A 781 -4.37 -14.50 24.18
CA THR A 781 -5.66 -14.98 23.72
C THR A 781 -5.60 -15.52 22.28
N LEU A 782 -4.88 -14.85 21.37
CA LEU A 782 -4.69 -15.31 19.99
C LEU A 782 -3.89 -16.61 19.93
N LYS A 783 -2.87 -16.78 20.79
CA LYS A 783 -2.08 -18.02 20.88
C LYS A 783 -2.92 -19.18 21.39
N GLU A 784 -3.72 -18.97 22.44
CA GLU A 784 -4.63 -19.97 22.98
C GLU A 784 -5.68 -20.39 21.94
N ALA A 785 -6.34 -19.44 21.27
CA ALA A 785 -7.27 -19.73 20.19
C ALA A 785 -6.62 -20.50 19.04
N GLY A 786 -5.38 -20.18 18.68
CA GLY A 786 -4.63 -20.89 17.64
C GLY A 786 -4.25 -22.33 18.00
N ALA A 787 -4.15 -22.67 19.28
CA ALA A 787 -3.91 -24.03 19.77
C ALA A 787 -5.21 -24.85 19.92
N ASP A 788 -6.38 -24.21 19.96
CA ASP A 788 -7.66 -24.86 20.19
C ASP A 788 -8.26 -25.43 18.90
N LYS A 789 -8.63 -26.68 18.91
CA LYS A 789 -9.22 -27.43 17.77
C LYS A 789 -10.50 -26.81 17.23
N ALA A 790 -11.25 -26.08 18.05
CA ALA A 790 -12.50 -25.40 17.63
C ALA A 790 -12.24 -24.34 16.55
N PHE A 791 -11.02 -23.79 16.47
CA PHE A 791 -10.63 -22.80 15.46
C PHE A 791 -9.96 -23.43 14.22
N GLY A 792 -9.79 -24.75 14.16
CA GLY A 792 -9.03 -25.42 13.10
C GLY A 792 -9.52 -25.20 11.67
N ARG A 793 -10.80 -24.82 11.49
CA ARG A 793 -11.41 -24.49 10.18
C ARG A 793 -11.72 -23.00 10.01
N VAL A 794 -11.39 -22.19 11.01
CA VAL A 794 -11.64 -20.75 11.03
C VAL A 794 -10.32 -20.01 10.97
N THR A 795 -10.17 -19.14 9.99
CA THR A 795 -9.05 -18.19 9.95
C THR A 795 -9.46 -16.96 10.75
N PHE A 796 -8.62 -16.52 11.67
CA PHE A 796 -8.87 -15.32 12.47
C PHE A 796 -7.63 -14.42 12.47
N PHE A 797 -7.84 -13.13 12.74
CA PHE A 797 -6.79 -12.12 12.78
C PHE A 797 -7.21 -10.98 13.72
N ALA A 798 -6.23 -10.24 14.21
CA ALA A 798 -6.46 -8.98 14.94
C ALA A 798 -5.95 -7.80 14.10
N ASP A 799 -6.65 -6.67 14.15
CA ASP A 799 -6.35 -5.46 13.39
C ASP A 799 -6.52 -4.22 14.27
N MET A 800 -5.41 -3.65 14.72
CA MET A 800 -5.39 -2.43 15.52
C MET A 800 -5.72 -1.23 14.63
N ASN A 801 -6.73 -0.47 15.03
CA ASN A 801 -7.24 0.69 14.29
C ASN A 801 -7.62 0.36 12.84
N GLY A 802 -8.10 -0.88 12.62
CA GLY A 802 -8.68 -1.32 11.36
C GLY A 802 -10.05 -0.70 11.12
N ASP A 803 -10.50 -0.73 9.87
CA ASP A 803 -11.89 -0.38 9.54
C ASP A 803 -12.85 -1.44 10.10
N PRO A 804 -13.74 -1.05 11.02
CA PRO A 804 -14.67 -1.96 11.66
C PRO A 804 -15.77 -2.43 10.72
#